data_ffc8ccb4c6f254b34cb9205070a37e7f
#
_entry.id   ffc8ccb4c6f254b34cb9205070a37e7f
#
_cell.length_a   1.000
_cell.length_b   1.000
_cell.length_c   1.000
_cell.angle_alpha   90.00
_cell.angle_beta   90.00
_cell.angle_gamma   90.00
#
_symmetry.space_group_name_H-M   'P 1'
#
loop_
_entity.id
_entity.type
_entity.pdbx_description
1 polymer ?
#
loop_
_entity_poly.entity_id
_entity_poly.type
_entity_poly.pdbx_seq_one_letter_code
_entity_poly.pdbx_strand_id
1 'polypeptide(L)'
;MANNYGAEAITVLEGLEAVRKRPGMYIGSTSSRGLHHLVWEIVDNSVDEALAGVCDKITVKILEGNIIEVTDNGRGIPVGMHKTGKSTLEVVLTVLHAGGKFDNDNYKVSGGLHGVGVSVVNALSEWLEATVTRDGKVFRQTYRRGVPATPVEEIGTADENEHGTVIRFKADDEIFETTVYDYSVLESRLKELAYLNKDLKIELADERNADDIKTEEFLFEGGIKDFLNEIIDDEKIIDDVIYMADKMQIEEAKEVETVDENGNTVKKHRSAKFVEVEIAMNYTTSQRENVYSFVNNINTHEGGTHVSGFRTALTRTINDVAKQMNLIKDKNGTFQGTDVREGLVCVISVKIPEPQFEGQTKTKLGNSEVTGIVSNIVGGNLKFYLEDHPKAAEKIIEKMVMSKRAREAAKKARELVLRKNTLEVGSLPGKLADCSSKDPAESEIFIVEGNSAGGSAKQGRDRRFQAILPLRGKILNVEKSGVHKALENAEIRAMITAFGAGFGEEMDLKKLRYHKIVIMTDADVDGAHIRTLMLTFFYRHLRELINEGYIYIAQPPLYKIQAGKAIRYAYSDDQLKQVTKVLEKDGRKYTIQRYKGLGEMNPEQLWETTLDPEVRTLLKVSMEDASYADKMFNILMGDKVEPRRKFIEDNANYVRNLDI
;
A
#
# COMPACT_ATOMS: atom_id res chain seq x y z
N MET A 1 30.42 32.05 0.07
CA MET A 1 31.09 31.50 -1.13
C MET A 1 29.98 31.18 -2.12
N ALA A 2 29.91 31.85 -3.26
CA ALA A 2 28.93 31.55 -4.29
C ALA A 2 29.25 30.17 -4.86
N ASN A 3 28.29 29.22 -4.72
CA ASN A 3 28.38 27.93 -5.38
C ASN A 3 28.42 28.17 -6.89
N ASN A 4 29.56 27.84 -7.50
CA ASN A 4 29.74 27.93 -8.94
C ASN A 4 28.99 26.74 -9.58
N TYR A 5 27.67 26.89 -9.83
CA TYR A 5 26.84 25.93 -10.54
C TYR A 5 27.10 26.10 -12.04
N GLY A 6 28.15 25.46 -12.54
CA GLY A 6 28.56 25.46 -13.95
C GLY A 6 28.26 24.11 -14.62
N ALA A 7 28.52 24.00 -15.91
CA ALA A 7 28.32 22.77 -16.69
C ALA A 7 29.07 21.55 -16.12
N GLU A 8 30.20 21.78 -15.45
CA GLU A 8 30.98 20.73 -14.76
C GLU A 8 30.29 20.11 -13.51
N ALA A 9 29.26 20.80 -12.97
CA ALA A 9 28.48 20.30 -11.84
C ALA A 9 27.40 19.31 -12.27
N ILE A 10 27.15 19.13 -13.57
CA ILE A 10 26.16 18.18 -14.09
C ILE A 10 26.85 16.84 -14.32
N THR A 11 26.55 15.87 -13.46
CA THR A 11 27.04 14.49 -13.58
C THR A 11 25.99 13.62 -14.29
N VAL A 12 26.40 12.98 -15.38
CA VAL A 12 25.60 11.94 -16.05
C VAL A 12 25.97 10.59 -15.43
N LEU A 13 24.97 9.88 -14.93
CA LEU A 13 25.13 8.53 -14.43
C LEU A 13 24.64 7.56 -15.50
N GLU A 14 25.45 6.56 -15.84
CA GLU A 14 25.12 5.57 -16.84
C GLU A 14 24.77 4.23 -16.21
N GLY A 15 23.83 3.51 -16.83
CA GLY A 15 23.49 2.13 -16.48
C GLY A 15 23.01 1.96 -15.02
N LEU A 16 23.49 0.89 -14.37
CA LEU A 16 23.06 0.50 -13.02
C LEU A 16 23.66 1.35 -11.90
N GLU A 17 24.66 2.20 -12.18
CA GLU A 17 25.21 3.14 -11.19
C GLU A 17 24.15 4.17 -10.76
N ALA A 18 23.29 4.60 -11.68
CA ALA A 18 22.16 5.48 -11.37
C ALA A 18 21.20 4.87 -10.35
N VAL A 19 20.93 3.56 -10.46
CA VAL A 19 20.08 2.81 -9.54
C VAL A 19 20.68 2.79 -8.13
N ARG A 20 21.96 2.47 -8.01
CA ARG A 20 22.66 2.42 -6.72
C ARG A 20 22.73 3.79 -6.04
N LYS A 21 22.89 4.86 -6.81
CA LYS A 21 22.98 6.23 -6.29
C LYS A 21 21.63 6.80 -5.85
N ARG A 22 20.52 6.35 -6.47
CA ARG A 22 19.16 6.83 -6.22
C ARG A 22 18.16 5.66 -6.14
N PRO A 23 18.35 4.68 -5.24
CA PRO A 23 17.51 3.47 -5.18
C PRO A 23 16.04 3.79 -4.97
N GLY A 24 15.71 4.82 -4.18
CA GLY A 24 14.34 5.24 -3.92
C GLY A 24 13.53 5.61 -5.17
N MET A 25 14.18 5.97 -6.30
CA MET A 25 13.48 6.22 -7.56
C MET A 25 12.93 4.94 -8.21
N TYR A 26 13.51 3.78 -7.90
CA TYR A 26 13.18 2.49 -8.52
C TYR A 26 12.39 1.57 -7.59
N ILE A 27 12.70 1.56 -6.29
CA ILE A 27 12.09 0.69 -5.29
C ILE A 27 11.32 1.45 -4.20
N GLY A 28 11.15 2.76 -4.35
CA GLY A 28 10.39 3.63 -3.45
C GLY A 28 11.12 4.01 -2.16
N SER A 29 11.83 3.10 -1.50
CA SER A 29 12.59 3.36 -0.27
C SER A 29 13.74 2.37 -0.10
N THR A 30 14.65 2.62 0.85
CA THR A 30 15.71 1.69 1.28
C THR A 30 15.41 1.02 2.62
N SER A 31 14.20 1.23 3.15
CA SER A 31 13.70 0.58 4.35
C SER A 31 13.34 -0.90 4.09
N SER A 32 12.80 -1.58 5.11
CA SER A 32 12.27 -2.95 4.99
C SER A 32 11.33 -3.12 3.78
N ARG A 33 10.53 -2.11 3.44
CA ARG A 33 9.64 -2.13 2.26
C ARG A 33 10.42 -2.29 0.96
N GLY A 34 11.42 -1.43 0.71
CA GLY A 34 12.23 -1.52 -0.50
C GLY A 34 13.02 -2.83 -0.58
N LEU A 35 13.41 -3.39 0.59
CA LEU A 35 14.00 -4.71 0.67
C LEU A 35 13.07 -5.80 0.11
N HIS A 36 11.81 -5.84 0.59
CA HIS A 36 10.81 -6.81 0.11
C HIS A 36 10.43 -6.56 -1.35
N HIS A 37 10.50 -5.31 -1.83
CA HIS A 37 10.24 -4.99 -3.22
C HIS A 37 11.19 -5.70 -4.20
N LEU A 38 12.44 -5.98 -3.79
CA LEU A 38 13.36 -6.78 -4.59
C LEU A 38 12.80 -8.19 -4.88
N VAL A 39 12.16 -8.80 -3.88
CA VAL A 39 11.54 -10.12 -4.05
C VAL A 39 10.36 -10.03 -5.01
N TRP A 40 9.54 -8.97 -4.89
CA TRP A 40 8.39 -8.76 -5.78
C TRP A 40 8.80 -8.62 -7.24
N GLU A 41 9.87 -7.90 -7.55
CA GLU A 41 10.34 -7.74 -8.93
C GLU A 41 10.79 -9.07 -9.57
N ILE A 42 11.32 -10.01 -8.78
CA ILE A 42 11.68 -11.33 -9.31
C ILE A 42 10.43 -12.22 -9.43
N VAL A 43 9.58 -12.27 -8.40
CA VAL A 43 8.35 -13.07 -8.39
C VAL A 43 7.40 -12.61 -9.50
N ASP A 44 7.22 -11.30 -9.71
CA ASP A 44 6.37 -10.76 -10.78
C ASP A 44 6.83 -11.20 -12.17
N ASN A 45 8.14 -11.42 -12.37
CA ASN A 45 8.64 -11.98 -13.64
C ASN A 45 8.20 -13.43 -13.83
N SER A 46 8.23 -14.24 -12.77
CA SER A 46 7.76 -15.63 -12.79
C SER A 46 6.23 -15.70 -12.95
N VAL A 47 5.49 -14.77 -12.33
CA VAL A 47 4.03 -14.62 -12.51
C VAL A 47 3.68 -14.20 -13.94
N ASP A 48 4.50 -13.37 -14.60
CA ASP A 48 4.30 -13.03 -16.02
C ASP A 48 4.45 -14.26 -16.95
N GLU A 49 5.34 -15.22 -16.62
CA GLU A 49 5.38 -16.53 -17.30
C GLU A 49 4.10 -17.34 -17.05
N ALA A 50 3.54 -17.28 -15.83
CA ALA A 50 2.27 -17.93 -15.54
C ALA A 50 1.10 -17.28 -16.31
N LEU A 51 1.05 -15.95 -16.41
CA LEU A 51 0.07 -15.23 -17.22
C LEU A 51 0.20 -15.55 -18.72
N ALA A 52 1.41 -15.89 -19.17
CA ALA A 52 1.64 -16.38 -20.53
C ALA A 52 1.26 -17.86 -20.72
N GLY A 53 0.85 -18.55 -19.65
CA GLY A 53 0.41 -19.95 -19.67
C GLY A 53 1.55 -20.98 -19.75
N VAL A 54 2.77 -20.60 -19.37
CA VAL A 54 3.97 -21.42 -19.51
C VAL A 54 4.71 -21.67 -18.19
N CYS A 55 4.10 -21.28 -17.07
CA CYS A 55 4.58 -21.54 -15.72
C CYS A 55 3.38 -21.89 -14.83
N ASP A 56 3.49 -22.94 -14.03
CA ASP A 56 2.47 -23.37 -13.08
C ASP A 56 3.01 -23.54 -11.65
N LYS A 57 4.33 -23.37 -11.45
CA LYS A 57 4.95 -23.47 -10.14
C LYS A 57 6.01 -22.38 -9.93
N ILE A 58 5.91 -21.69 -8.78
CA ILE A 58 6.92 -20.76 -8.28
C ILE A 58 7.30 -21.18 -6.86
N THR A 59 8.60 -21.21 -6.57
CA THR A 59 9.11 -21.46 -5.20
C THR A 59 9.95 -20.28 -4.75
N VAL A 60 9.67 -19.76 -3.57
CA VAL A 60 10.41 -18.66 -2.93
C VAL A 60 11.01 -19.16 -1.64
N LYS A 61 12.33 -19.01 -1.47
CA LYS A 61 13.03 -19.45 -0.26
C LYS A 61 13.80 -18.30 0.36
N ILE A 62 13.75 -18.23 1.69
CA ILE A 62 14.63 -17.39 2.50
C ILE A 62 15.70 -18.33 3.08
N LEU A 63 16.90 -18.25 2.54
CA LEU A 63 18.01 -19.11 2.93
C LEU A 63 18.81 -18.47 4.07
N GLU A 64 19.73 -19.25 4.67
CA GLU A 64 20.67 -18.77 5.68
C GLU A 64 21.40 -17.49 5.19
N GLY A 65 21.59 -16.52 6.08
CA GLY A 65 22.19 -15.22 5.73
C GLY A 65 21.25 -14.24 5.02
N ASN A 66 19.92 -14.48 5.07
CA ASN A 66 18.90 -13.69 4.38
C ASN A 66 19.13 -13.62 2.86
N ILE A 67 19.50 -14.72 2.26
CA ILE A 67 19.57 -14.89 0.81
C ILE A 67 18.18 -15.28 0.32
N ILE A 68 17.72 -14.65 -0.75
CA ILE A 68 16.49 -15.02 -1.43
C ILE A 68 16.81 -15.90 -2.62
N GLU A 69 16.05 -16.97 -2.77
CA GLU A 69 15.99 -17.80 -3.96
C GLU A 69 14.57 -17.82 -4.50
N VAL A 70 14.39 -17.46 -5.77
CA VAL A 70 13.12 -17.60 -6.49
C VAL A 70 13.34 -18.53 -7.66
N THR A 71 12.51 -19.56 -7.73
CA THR A 71 12.54 -20.58 -8.80
C THR A 71 11.20 -20.63 -9.49
N ASP A 72 11.18 -20.62 -10.82
CA ASP A 72 10.02 -20.89 -11.65
C ASP A 72 10.29 -21.99 -12.67
N ASN A 73 9.23 -22.60 -13.15
CA ASN A 73 9.25 -23.56 -14.24
C ASN A 73 8.78 -22.96 -15.57
N GLY A 74 8.97 -21.65 -15.77
CA GLY A 74 8.69 -20.94 -17.00
C GLY A 74 9.64 -21.32 -18.15
N ARG A 75 9.61 -20.58 -19.25
CA ARG A 75 10.43 -20.87 -20.46
C ARG A 75 11.94 -20.72 -20.26
N GLY A 76 12.38 -20.14 -19.16
CA GLY A 76 13.75 -19.72 -18.91
C GLY A 76 14.16 -18.48 -19.73
N ILE A 77 14.95 -17.60 -19.12
CA ILE A 77 15.46 -16.40 -19.79
C ILE A 77 16.33 -16.81 -21.01
N PRO A 78 16.16 -16.18 -22.19
CA PRO A 78 17.01 -16.48 -23.34
C PRO A 78 18.51 -16.24 -23.04
N VAL A 79 19.37 -17.16 -23.45
CA VAL A 79 20.84 -17.10 -23.21
C VAL A 79 21.65 -16.82 -24.47
N GLY A 80 21.00 -16.85 -25.65
CA GLY A 80 21.65 -16.59 -26.95
C GLY A 80 22.29 -15.20 -27.04
N MET A 81 23.17 -15.02 -28.01
CA MET A 81 23.85 -13.74 -28.25
C MET A 81 22.86 -12.67 -28.73
N HIS A 82 22.79 -11.58 -28.01
CA HIS A 82 22.02 -10.39 -28.41
C HIS A 82 22.83 -9.56 -29.44
N LYS A 83 22.15 -8.70 -30.22
CA LYS A 83 22.77 -7.78 -31.20
C LYS A 83 23.81 -6.81 -30.62
N THR A 84 23.80 -6.62 -29.32
CA THR A 84 24.79 -5.82 -28.60
C THR A 84 26.13 -6.55 -28.39
N GLY A 85 26.27 -7.78 -28.83
CA GLY A 85 27.48 -8.60 -28.61
C GLY A 85 27.59 -9.23 -27.22
N LYS A 86 26.54 -9.11 -26.39
CA LYS A 86 26.42 -9.73 -25.07
C LYS A 86 25.38 -10.84 -25.10
N SER A 87 25.41 -11.76 -24.13
CA SER A 87 24.34 -12.73 -23.99
C SER A 87 23.02 -12.02 -23.63
N THR A 88 21.88 -12.56 -24.07
CA THR A 88 20.58 -12.00 -23.72
C THR A 88 20.35 -11.99 -22.20
N LEU A 89 20.81 -13.03 -21.48
CA LEU A 89 20.77 -13.08 -20.01
C LEU A 89 21.51 -11.89 -19.39
N GLU A 90 22.75 -11.59 -19.86
CA GLU A 90 23.50 -10.43 -19.38
C GLU A 90 22.79 -9.12 -19.70
N VAL A 91 22.21 -8.97 -20.90
CA VAL A 91 21.50 -7.76 -21.29
C VAL A 91 20.30 -7.52 -20.37
N VAL A 92 19.48 -8.53 -20.11
CA VAL A 92 18.30 -8.42 -19.23
C VAL A 92 18.68 -8.05 -17.79
N LEU A 93 19.80 -8.56 -17.29
CA LEU A 93 20.26 -8.33 -15.92
C LEU A 93 21.10 -7.05 -15.73
N THR A 94 21.64 -6.45 -16.80
CA THR A 94 22.56 -5.31 -16.67
C THR A 94 22.12 -4.04 -17.40
N VAL A 95 21.13 -4.12 -18.29
CA VAL A 95 20.68 -2.97 -19.08
C VAL A 95 19.29 -2.55 -18.65
N LEU A 96 19.12 -1.31 -18.25
CA LEU A 96 17.81 -0.73 -17.97
C LEU A 96 16.98 -0.64 -19.25
N HIS A 97 15.67 -0.85 -19.12
CA HIS A 97 14.73 -0.83 -20.25
C HIS A 97 15.04 -1.90 -21.33
N ALA A 98 15.56 -3.05 -20.90
CA ALA A 98 15.74 -4.22 -21.73
C ALA A 98 14.78 -5.35 -21.29
N GLY A 99 14.06 -5.94 -22.22
CA GLY A 99 13.16 -7.07 -21.91
C GLY A 99 12.24 -7.44 -23.06
N GLY A 100 11.80 -8.68 -23.09
CA GLY A 100 10.86 -9.22 -24.10
C GLY A 100 9.42 -8.75 -23.95
N LYS A 101 9.11 -8.01 -22.89
CA LYS A 101 7.75 -7.52 -22.55
C LYS A 101 7.35 -6.26 -23.34
N PHE A 102 8.29 -5.63 -24.04
CA PHE A 102 7.99 -4.53 -24.98
C PHE A 102 7.33 -4.99 -26.28
N ASP A 103 7.40 -6.29 -26.59
CA ASP A 103 6.73 -6.88 -27.75
C ASP A 103 5.52 -7.71 -27.28
N ASN A 104 4.32 -7.24 -27.64
CA ASN A 104 3.03 -7.86 -27.26
C ASN A 104 2.83 -9.27 -27.86
N ASP A 105 3.69 -9.71 -28.76
CA ASP A 105 3.60 -11.06 -29.35
C ASP A 105 4.05 -12.15 -28.35
N ASN A 106 4.95 -11.82 -27.43
CA ASN A 106 5.48 -12.75 -26.43
C ASN A 106 4.69 -12.76 -25.12
N TYR A 107 4.14 -11.59 -24.72
CA TYR A 107 3.34 -11.42 -23.51
C TYR A 107 2.10 -10.60 -23.83
N LYS A 108 0.94 -11.25 -23.92
CA LYS A 108 -0.32 -10.56 -24.14
C LYS A 108 -0.74 -9.68 -22.98
N VAL A 109 -0.40 -10.10 -21.77
CA VAL A 109 -0.63 -9.42 -20.49
C VAL A 109 0.62 -9.58 -19.64
N SER A 110 1.10 -8.52 -19.04
CA SER A 110 2.21 -8.57 -18.07
C SER A 110 2.06 -7.50 -17.01
N GLY A 111 2.57 -7.77 -15.79
CA GLY A 111 2.72 -6.80 -14.72
C GLY A 111 3.99 -5.96 -14.87
N GLY A 112 5.05 -6.55 -15.42
CA GLY A 112 6.33 -5.89 -15.69
C GLY A 112 6.29 -5.04 -16.96
N LEU A 113 6.19 -3.71 -16.82
CA LEU A 113 6.01 -2.79 -17.96
C LEU A 113 7.28 -2.08 -18.40
N HIS A 114 8.25 -1.89 -17.48
CA HIS A 114 9.36 -0.96 -17.68
C HIS A 114 10.67 -1.63 -18.07
N GLY A 115 10.76 -2.98 -17.99
CA GLY A 115 11.99 -3.74 -18.30
C GLY A 115 13.16 -3.36 -17.41
N VAL A 116 12.90 -3.04 -16.13
CA VAL A 116 13.95 -2.61 -15.19
C VAL A 116 14.03 -3.47 -13.92
N GLY A 117 13.00 -4.25 -13.59
CA GLY A 117 12.88 -4.94 -12.29
C GLY A 117 14.09 -5.79 -11.94
N VAL A 118 14.41 -6.78 -12.75
CA VAL A 118 15.52 -7.69 -12.46
C VAL A 118 16.90 -7.00 -12.49
N SER A 119 17.09 -6.01 -13.34
CA SER A 119 18.35 -5.23 -13.39
C SER A 119 18.50 -4.33 -12.17
N VAL A 120 17.38 -3.81 -11.63
CA VAL A 120 17.36 -3.07 -10.36
C VAL A 120 17.71 -3.99 -9.19
N VAL A 121 17.13 -5.21 -9.12
CA VAL A 121 17.51 -6.19 -8.10
C VAL A 121 19.00 -6.51 -8.16
N ASN A 122 19.54 -6.75 -9.35
CA ASN A 122 20.96 -6.99 -9.55
C ASN A 122 21.83 -5.81 -9.06
N ALA A 123 21.45 -4.58 -9.41
CA ALA A 123 22.18 -3.37 -8.99
C ALA A 123 22.20 -3.18 -7.47
N LEU A 124 21.12 -3.55 -6.78
CA LEU A 124 20.92 -3.34 -5.34
C LEU A 124 21.29 -4.57 -4.48
N SER A 125 21.85 -5.61 -5.11
CA SER A 125 22.34 -6.80 -4.43
C SER A 125 23.86 -6.76 -4.27
N GLU A 126 24.37 -7.26 -3.15
CA GLU A 126 25.79 -7.53 -2.94
C GLU A 126 26.29 -8.50 -4.01
N TRP A 127 25.51 -9.54 -4.24
CA TRP A 127 25.69 -10.49 -5.34
C TRP A 127 24.35 -11.07 -5.80
N LEU A 128 24.31 -11.48 -7.06
CA LEU A 128 23.20 -12.18 -7.68
C LEU A 128 23.74 -13.32 -8.55
N GLU A 129 23.03 -14.46 -8.50
CA GLU A 129 23.25 -15.61 -9.37
C GLU A 129 21.98 -15.90 -10.14
N ALA A 130 22.09 -16.02 -11.46
CA ALA A 130 21.01 -16.45 -12.34
C ALA A 130 21.37 -17.81 -12.93
N THR A 131 20.51 -18.81 -12.71
CA THR A 131 20.59 -20.12 -13.33
C THR A 131 19.39 -20.31 -14.23
N VAL A 132 19.61 -20.70 -15.47
CA VAL A 132 18.57 -20.86 -16.49
C VAL A 132 18.64 -22.27 -17.07
N THR A 133 17.54 -22.98 -17.00
CA THR A 133 17.37 -24.28 -17.67
C THR A 133 16.55 -24.06 -18.95
N ARG A 134 17.14 -24.35 -20.11
CA ARG A 134 16.53 -24.13 -21.40
C ARG A 134 17.18 -24.96 -22.49
N ASP A 135 16.38 -25.46 -23.42
CA ASP A 135 16.85 -26.21 -24.61
C ASP A 135 17.75 -27.40 -24.26
N GLY A 136 17.40 -28.12 -23.16
CA GLY A 136 18.14 -29.29 -22.67
C GLY A 136 19.47 -28.97 -21.97
N LYS A 137 19.74 -27.69 -21.65
CA LYS A 137 20.98 -27.22 -21.04
C LYS A 137 20.71 -26.35 -19.83
N VAL A 138 21.68 -26.32 -18.92
CA VAL A 138 21.68 -25.46 -17.73
C VAL A 138 22.80 -24.44 -17.85
N PHE A 139 22.42 -23.17 -17.79
CA PHE A 139 23.34 -22.04 -17.87
C PHE A 139 23.37 -21.28 -16.55
N ARG A 140 24.52 -20.70 -16.20
CA ARG A 140 24.68 -19.88 -15.02
C ARG A 140 25.50 -18.62 -15.31
N GLN A 141 25.15 -17.53 -14.66
CA GLN A 141 25.93 -16.31 -14.60
C GLN A 141 25.81 -15.67 -13.23
N THR A 142 26.92 -15.14 -12.71
CA THR A 142 26.99 -14.46 -11.43
C THR A 142 27.31 -12.98 -11.59
N TYR A 143 26.84 -12.18 -10.65
CA TYR A 143 26.99 -10.72 -10.66
C TYR A 143 27.39 -10.23 -9.26
N ARG A 144 28.09 -9.10 -9.23
CA ARG A 144 28.36 -8.36 -8.00
C ARG A 144 27.99 -6.90 -8.20
N ARG A 145 27.06 -6.39 -7.38
CA ARG A 145 26.59 -5.01 -7.41
C ARG A 145 26.23 -4.54 -8.83
N GLY A 146 25.53 -5.40 -9.57
CA GLY A 146 25.10 -5.11 -10.94
C GLY A 146 26.12 -5.40 -12.05
N VAL A 147 27.36 -5.75 -11.71
CA VAL A 147 28.43 -6.02 -12.68
C VAL A 147 28.60 -7.54 -12.84
N PRO A 148 28.67 -8.08 -14.09
CA PRO A 148 28.94 -9.48 -14.31
C PRO A 148 30.29 -9.89 -13.68
N ALA A 149 30.27 -10.92 -12.86
CA ALA A 149 31.46 -11.51 -12.24
C ALA A 149 32.01 -12.70 -13.05
N THR A 150 31.11 -13.38 -13.78
CA THR A 150 31.46 -14.48 -14.69
C THR A 150 30.81 -14.25 -16.06
N PRO A 151 31.33 -14.84 -17.14
CA PRO A 151 30.56 -14.98 -18.37
C PRO A 151 29.36 -15.94 -18.15
N VAL A 152 28.46 -16.05 -19.12
CA VAL A 152 27.44 -17.11 -19.11
C VAL A 152 28.13 -18.43 -19.40
N GLU A 153 27.99 -19.39 -18.49
CA GLU A 153 28.62 -20.71 -18.54
C GLU A 153 27.55 -21.79 -18.65
N GLU A 154 27.74 -22.76 -19.54
CA GLU A 154 26.98 -24.01 -19.54
C GLU A 154 27.53 -24.90 -18.43
N ILE A 155 26.71 -25.18 -17.39
CA ILE A 155 27.10 -25.89 -16.19
C ILE A 155 26.57 -27.33 -16.13
N GLY A 156 25.65 -27.67 -17.03
CA GLY A 156 25.04 -29.01 -17.06
C GLY A 156 24.04 -29.18 -18.21
N THR A 157 23.48 -30.39 -18.24
CA THR A 157 22.38 -30.74 -19.14
C THR A 157 21.13 -31.04 -18.32
N ALA A 158 19.98 -30.84 -18.92
CA ALA A 158 18.65 -31.12 -18.36
C ALA A 158 17.82 -31.93 -19.35
N ASP A 159 16.68 -32.45 -18.94
CA ASP A 159 15.76 -33.10 -19.88
C ASP A 159 15.21 -32.04 -20.85
N GLU A 160 14.89 -32.46 -22.09
CA GLU A 160 14.39 -31.53 -23.14
C GLU A 160 13.12 -30.75 -22.72
N ASN A 161 12.33 -31.33 -21.83
CA ASN A 161 11.09 -30.72 -21.32
C ASN A 161 11.31 -29.94 -20.01
N GLU A 162 12.51 -29.96 -19.45
CA GLU A 162 12.84 -29.23 -18.23
C GLU A 162 13.28 -27.82 -18.61
N HIS A 163 12.58 -26.84 -18.06
CA HIS A 163 12.87 -25.43 -18.28
C HIS A 163 12.54 -24.60 -17.04
N GLY A 164 13.11 -23.42 -16.93
CA GLY A 164 12.86 -22.52 -15.82
C GLY A 164 13.98 -21.54 -15.54
N THR A 165 13.75 -20.72 -14.54
CA THR A 165 14.73 -19.73 -14.06
C THR A 165 14.86 -19.83 -12.56
N VAL A 166 16.10 -19.79 -12.06
CA VAL A 166 16.42 -19.65 -10.63
C VAL A 166 17.22 -18.37 -10.45
N ILE A 167 16.72 -17.46 -9.64
CA ILE A 167 17.43 -16.25 -9.24
C ILE A 167 17.73 -16.32 -7.75
N ARG A 168 19.00 -16.29 -7.40
CA ARG A 168 19.49 -16.16 -6.02
C ARG A 168 20.12 -14.79 -5.85
N PHE A 169 19.80 -14.08 -4.78
CA PHE A 169 20.44 -12.81 -4.51
C PHE A 169 20.53 -12.52 -3.02
N LYS A 170 21.51 -11.70 -2.66
CA LYS A 170 21.68 -11.14 -1.32
C LYS A 170 21.64 -9.62 -1.43
N ALA A 171 20.69 -8.98 -0.76
CA ALA A 171 20.58 -7.53 -0.73
C ALA A 171 21.85 -6.87 -0.15
N ASP A 172 22.23 -5.72 -0.71
CA ASP A 172 23.46 -5.01 -0.31
C ASP A 172 23.20 -4.19 0.97
N ASP A 173 23.91 -4.54 2.05
CA ASP A 173 23.81 -3.85 3.36
C ASP A 173 24.38 -2.43 3.36
N GLU A 174 25.14 -2.04 2.34
CA GLU A 174 25.53 -0.64 2.13
C GLU A 174 24.38 0.26 1.64
N ILE A 175 23.28 -0.34 1.14
CA ILE A 175 22.13 0.39 0.58
C ILE A 175 20.94 0.33 1.50
N PHE A 176 20.63 -0.85 2.06
CA PHE A 176 19.43 -1.07 2.85
C PHE A 176 19.66 -0.86 4.34
N GLU A 177 18.69 -0.23 5.01
CA GLU A 177 18.69 -0.04 6.46
C GLU A 177 18.63 -1.37 7.23
N THR A 178 18.05 -2.39 6.61
CA THR A 178 17.99 -3.78 7.10
C THR A 178 18.01 -4.73 5.91
N THR A 179 18.62 -5.89 6.07
CA THR A 179 18.62 -6.99 5.08
C THR A 179 17.84 -8.21 5.58
N VAL A 180 17.09 -8.05 6.69
CA VAL A 180 16.29 -9.14 7.26
C VAL A 180 14.89 -9.12 6.67
N TYR A 181 14.52 -10.20 5.99
CA TYR A 181 13.18 -10.38 5.42
C TYR A 181 12.17 -10.80 6.48
N ASP A 182 10.98 -10.22 6.41
CA ASP A 182 9.82 -10.63 7.21
C ASP A 182 9.03 -11.69 6.46
N TYR A 183 8.94 -12.89 7.04
CA TYR A 183 8.21 -14.01 6.46
C TYR A 183 6.74 -13.68 6.22
N SER A 184 6.08 -13.00 7.17
CA SER A 184 4.65 -12.71 7.09
C SER A 184 4.31 -11.72 5.95
N VAL A 185 5.23 -10.82 5.64
CA VAL A 185 5.10 -9.89 4.50
C VAL A 185 5.18 -10.66 3.18
N LEU A 186 6.13 -11.61 3.06
CA LEU A 186 6.25 -12.46 1.88
C LEU A 186 5.03 -13.38 1.75
N GLU A 187 4.64 -14.05 2.83
CA GLU A 187 3.47 -14.94 2.91
C GLU A 187 2.20 -14.26 2.39
N SER A 188 1.90 -13.08 2.93
CA SER A 188 0.68 -12.34 2.57
C SER A 188 0.63 -12.02 1.08
N ARG A 189 1.73 -11.57 0.50
CA ARG A 189 1.78 -11.20 -0.93
C ARG A 189 1.77 -12.42 -1.85
N LEU A 190 2.50 -13.48 -1.52
CA LEU A 190 2.53 -14.70 -2.31
C LEU A 190 1.17 -15.41 -2.31
N LYS A 191 0.49 -15.41 -1.17
CA LYS A 191 -0.88 -15.89 -1.03
C LYS A 191 -1.86 -15.09 -1.89
N GLU A 192 -1.74 -13.76 -1.90
CA GLU A 192 -2.54 -12.88 -2.77
C GLU A 192 -2.32 -13.20 -4.25
N LEU A 193 -1.07 -13.40 -4.68
CA LEU A 193 -0.74 -13.77 -6.06
C LEU A 193 -1.32 -15.15 -6.44
N ALA A 194 -1.33 -16.11 -5.54
CA ALA A 194 -1.92 -17.42 -5.77
C ALA A 194 -3.46 -17.34 -5.94
N TYR A 195 -4.14 -16.46 -5.19
CA TYR A 195 -5.57 -16.20 -5.40
C TYR A 195 -5.88 -15.56 -6.76
N LEU A 196 -5.02 -14.67 -7.22
CA LEU A 196 -5.20 -13.98 -8.51
C LEU A 196 -4.89 -14.88 -9.72
N ASN A 197 -4.19 -15.99 -9.51
CA ASN A 197 -3.76 -16.92 -10.54
C ASN A 197 -4.10 -18.36 -10.12
N LYS A 198 -5.35 -18.76 -10.26
CA LYS A 198 -5.96 -20.00 -9.74
C LYS A 198 -5.22 -21.30 -10.08
N ASP A 199 -4.49 -21.34 -11.18
CA ASP A 199 -3.77 -22.54 -11.63
C ASP A 199 -2.26 -22.49 -11.27
N LEU A 200 -1.84 -21.44 -10.52
CA LEU A 200 -0.45 -21.23 -10.13
C LEU A 200 -0.21 -21.72 -8.69
N LYS A 201 0.68 -22.67 -8.55
CA LYS A 201 1.17 -23.13 -7.26
C LYS A 201 2.36 -22.27 -6.81
N ILE A 202 2.25 -21.64 -5.65
CA ILE A 202 3.34 -20.88 -5.04
C ILE A 202 3.74 -21.53 -3.72
N GLU A 203 5.03 -21.76 -3.54
CA GLU A 203 5.62 -22.35 -2.33
C GLU A 203 6.55 -21.31 -1.67
N LEU A 204 6.40 -21.07 -0.37
CA LEU A 204 7.26 -20.22 0.43
C LEU A 204 7.95 -21.07 1.50
N ALA A 205 9.28 -21.04 1.56
CA ALA A 205 10.05 -21.71 2.58
C ALA A 205 10.99 -20.74 3.32
N ASP A 206 11.00 -20.80 4.64
CA ASP A 206 12.00 -20.13 5.48
C ASP A 206 13.02 -21.19 5.96
N GLU A 207 14.16 -21.19 5.33
CA GLU A 207 15.26 -22.11 5.58
C GLU A 207 16.43 -21.40 6.31
N ARG A 208 16.18 -20.23 6.93
CA ARG A 208 17.21 -19.51 7.71
C ARG A 208 17.73 -20.28 8.90
N ASN A 209 16.89 -21.12 9.48
CA ASN A 209 17.24 -22.03 10.56
C ASN A 209 17.00 -23.48 10.11
N ALA A 210 18.05 -24.23 9.88
CA ALA A 210 17.97 -25.62 9.42
C ALA A 210 17.22 -26.55 10.41
N ASP A 211 17.17 -26.20 11.70
CA ASP A 211 16.47 -26.96 12.74
C ASP A 211 14.98 -26.62 12.83
N ASP A 212 14.52 -25.53 12.19
CA ASP A 212 13.14 -25.04 12.23
C ASP A 212 12.75 -24.45 10.86
N ILE A 213 12.55 -25.32 9.88
CA ILE A 213 12.15 -24.94 8.52
C ILE A 213 10.65 -24.76 8.49
N LYS A 214 10.20 -23.57 8.09
CA LYS A 214 8.78 -23.24 7.86
C LYS A 214 8.51 -23.29 6.35
N THR A 215 7.55 -24.11 5.90
CA THR A 215 7.14 -24.20 4.50
C THR A 215 5.63 -24.10 4.40
N GLU A 216 5.16 -23.25 3.48
CA GLU A 216 3.74 -23.10 3.14
C GLU A 216 3.54 -23.18 1.64
N GLU A 217 2.43 -23.77 1.24
CA GLU A 217 2.02 -23.94 -0.16
C GLU A 217 0.69 -23.25 -0.41
N PHE A 218 0.62 -22.46 -1.45
CA PHE A 218 -0.56 -21.71 -1.87
C PHE A 218 -1.01 -22.18 -3.25
N LEU A 219 -2.19 -22.77 -3.31
CA LEU A 219 -2.90 -23.13 -4.54
C LEU A 219 -4.39 -23.02 -4.28
N PHE A 220 -5.08 -22.16 -5.03
CA PHE A 220 -6.49 -21.85 -4.82
C PHE A 220 -7.28 -22.04 -6.11
N GLU A 221 -7.94 -23.18 -6.25
CA GLU A 221 -8.73 -23.52 -7.43
C GLU A 221 -9.92 -22.59 -7.65
N GLY A 222 -10.50 -22.05 -6.56
CA GLY A 222 -11.58 -21.05 -6.61
C GLY A 222 -11.10 -19.64 -6.96
N GLY A 223 -9.78 -19.40 -6.96
CA GLY A 223 -9.18 -18.12 -7.31
C GLY A 223 -9.70 -16.95 -6.47
N ILE A 224 -10.18 -15.88 -7.10
CA ILE A 224 -10.68 -14.69 -6.38
C ILE A 224 -11.98 -14.95 -5.58
N LYS A 225 -12.68 -16.07 -5.78
CA LYS A 225 -13.80 -16.47 -4.90
C LYS A 225 -13.28 -16.92 -3.54
N ASP A 226 -12.19 -17.68 -3.52
CA ASP A 226 -11.54 -18.13 -2.29
C ASP A 226 -10.92 -16.94 -1.56
N PHE A 227 -10.31 -16.01 -2.31
CA PHE A 227 -9.83 -14.76 -1.78
C PHE A 227 -10.94 -13.96 -1.09
N LEU A 228 -12.09 -13.79 -1.77
CA LEU A 228 -13.23 -13.11 -1.18
C LEU A 228 -13.71 -13.78 0.11
N ASN A 229 -13.78 -15.10 0.13
CA ASN A 229 -14.21 -15.84 1.32
C ASN A 229 -13.25 -15.69 2.51
N GLU A 230 -11.95 -15.59 2.25
CA GLU A 230 -10.95 -15.36 3.30
C GLU A 230 -11.02 -13.96 3.91
N ILE A 231 -11.29 -12.94 3.07
CA ILE A 231 -11.32 -11.55 3.55
C ILE A 231 -12.66 -11.14 4.18
N ILE A 232 -13.70 -11.98 4.07
CA ILE A 232 -14.99 -11.72 4.71
C ILE A 232 -14.93 -12.16 6.17
N ASP A 233 -14.87 -11.18 7.07
CA ASP A 233 -14.89 -11.40 8.52
C ASP A 233 -16.28 -11.25 9.14
N ASP A 234 -17.19 -10.51 8.49
CA ASP A 234 -18.53 -10.22 8.98
C ASP A 234 -19.56 -11.24 8.47
N GLU A 235 -20.73 -11.30 9.10
CA GLU A 235 -21.83 -12.16 8.68
C GLU A 235 -22.29 -11.80 7.27
N LYS A 236 -22.34 -12.80 6.38
CA LYS A 236 -22.81 -12.64 5.00
C LYS A 236 -24.33 -12.46 4.96
N ILE A 237 -24.82 -11.58 4.10
CA ILE A 237 -26.25 -11.38 3.84
C ILE A 237 -26.77 -12.44 2.87
N ILE A 238 -25.92 -12.85 1.94
CA ILE A 238 -26.18 -13.93 0.99
C ILE A 238 -25.10 -14.99 1.14
N ASP A 239 -25.47 -16.26 1.01
CA ASP A 239 -24.54 -17.38 1.20
C ASP A 239 -23.57 -17.52 0.03
N ASP A 240 -24.09 -17.33 -1.20
CA ASP A 240 -23.33 -17.48 -2.42
C ASP A 240 -22.50 -16.23 -2.77
N VAL A 241 -21.32 -16.45 -3.35
CA VAL A 241 -20.50 -15.39 -3.94
C VAL A 241 -21.09 -14.97 -5.26
N ILE A 242 -21.33 -13.68 -5.46
CA ILE A 242 -21.64 -13.11 -6.77
C ILE A 242 -20.32 -13.07 -7.55
N TYR A 243 -20.22 -13.92 -8.57
CA TYR A 243 -19.03 -14.03 -9.40
C TYR A 243 -19.36 -13.63 -10.84
N MET A 244 -18.53 -12.80 -11.40
CA MET A 244 -18.65 -12.28 -12.77
C MET A 244 -17.29 -12.40 -13.45
N ALA A 245 -17.25 -13.03 -14.61
CA ALA A 245 -16.05 -13.11 -15.43
C ALA A 245 -16.43 -12.98 -16.90
N ASP A 246 -15.77 -12.08 -17.60
CA ASP A 246 -15.98 -11.89 -19.04
C ASP A 246 -14.78 -11.19 -19.67
N LYS A 247 -14.70 -11.20 -20.99
CA LYS A 247 -13.67 -10.51 -21.76
C LYS A 247 -14.25 -9.70 -22.89
N MET A 248 -13.69 -8.51 -23.11
CA MET A 248 -14.10 -7.64 -24.21
C MET A 248 -12.92 -7.37 -25.13
N GLN A 249 -13.15 -7.53 -26.42
CA GLN A 249 -12.18 -7.22 -27.45
C GLN A 249 -12.05 -5.71 -27.62
N ILE A 250 -10.83 -5.19 -27.61
CA ILE A 250 -10.51 -3.76 -27.75
C ILE A 250 -9.82 -3.44 -29.08
N GLU A 251 -9.10 -4.40 -29.64
CA GLU A 251 -8.49 -4.28 -30.97
C GLU A 251 -8.69 -5.57 -31.75
N GLU A 252 -9.03 -5.42 -33.05
CA GLU A 252 -9.09 -6.55 -34.00
C GLU A 252 -7.69 -6.99 -34.42
N ALA A 253 -7.56 -8.27 -34.76
CA ALA A 253 -6.34 -8.77 -35.37
C ALA A 253 -6.06 -8.05 -36.70
N LYS A 254 -4.84 -7.57 -36.90
CA LYS A 254 -4.43 -6.81 -38.10
C LYS A 254 -3.13 -7.35 -38.66
N GLU A 255 -3.02 -7.41 -40.00
CA GLU A 255 -1.71 -7.49 -40.63
C GLU A 255 -1.08 -6.09 -40.69
N VAL A 256 0.10 -5.95 -40.11
CA VAL A 256 0.85 -4.71 -40.12
C VAL A 256 2.12 -4.91 -40.91
N GLU A 257 2.38 -4.04 -41.84
CA GLU A 257 3.64 -4.04 -42.57
C GLU A 257 4.73 -3.39 -41.68
N THR A 258 5.76 -4.15 -41.36
CA THR A 258 6.93 -3.70 -40.62
C THR A 258 8.16 -3.88 -41.47
N VAL A 259 9.17 -3.05 -41.21
CA VAL A 259 10.46 -3.18 -41.90
C VAL A 259 11.39 -4.04 -41.04
N ASP A 260 11.92 -5.12 -41.62
CA ASP A 260 12.90 -5.98 -40.95
C ASP A 260 14.27 -5.29 -40.80
N GLU A 261 15.18 -5.93 -40.05
CA GLU A 261 16.53 -5.40 -39.83
C GLU A 261 17.37 -5.22 -41.14
N ASN A 262 16.91 -5.83 -42.24
CA ASN A 262 17.54 -5.74 -43.57
C ASN A 262 16.87 -4.70 -44.45
N GLY A 263 15.87 -3.96 -43.93
CA GLY A 263 15.14 -2.94 -44.71
C GLY A 263 14.02 -3.49 -45.58
N ASN A 264 13.65 -4.78 -45.48
CA ASN A 264 12.57 -5.39 -46.24
C ASN A 264 11.23 -5.21 -45.52
N THR A 265 10.16 -4.92 -46.29
CA THR A 265 8.79 -4.89 -45.75
C THR A 265 8.32 -6.31 -45.47
N VAL A 266 8.08 -6.63 -44.20
CA VAL A 266 7.56 -7.92 -43.74
C VAL A 266 6.17 -7.70 -43.12
N LYS A 267 5.22 -8.55 -43.52
CA LYS A 267 3.88 -8.56 -42.90
C LYS A 267 3.93 -9.26 -41.54
N LYS A 268 3.69 -8.53 -40.48
CA LYS A 268 3.57 -9.06 -39.12
C LYS A 268 2.08 -9.16 -38.76
N HIS A 269 1.66 -10.33 -38.31
CA HIS A 269 0.29 -10.53 -37.83
C HIS A 269 0.20 -10.12 -36.38
N ARG A 270 -0.56 -9.05 -36.06
CA ARG A 270 -0.88 -8.66 -34.68
C ARG A 270 -2.14 -9.36 -34.23
N SER A 271 -2.05 -10.05 -33.07
CA SER A 271 -3.21 -10.72 -32.46
C SER A 271 -4.24 -9.69 -31.97
N ALA A 272 -5.50 -10.11 -31.89
CA ALA A 272 -6.55 -9.32 -31.25
C ALA A 272 -6.22 -9.07 -29.78
N LYS A 273 -6.52 -7.86 -29.30
CA LYS A 273 -6.33 -7.49 -27.89
C LYS A 273 -7.66 -7.55 -27.15
N PHE A 274 -7.61 -8.06 -25.91
CA PHE A 274 -8.76 -8.21 -25.03
C PHE A 274 -8.45 -7.60 -23.66
N VAL A 275 -9.50 -7.07 -23.03
CA VAL A 275 -9.51 -6.79 -21.59
C VAL A 275 -10.33 -7.89 -20.93
N GLU A 276 -9.74 -8.58 -19.97
CA GLU A 276 -10.42 -9.59 -19.16
C GLU A 276 -10.77 -8.97 -17.81
N VAL A 277 -11.99 -9.19 -17.36
CA VAL A 277 -12.51 -8.68 -16.09
C VAL A 277 -13.06 -9.83 -15.28
N GLU A 278 -12.57 -9.98 -14.08
CA GLU A 278 -13.01 -10.98 -13.12
C GLU A 278 -13.34 -10.30 -11.80
N ILE A 279 -14.54 -10.53 -11.29
CA ILE A 279 -15.04 -9.89 -10.07
C ILE A 279 -15.73 -10.93 -9.19
N ALA A 280 -15.33 -10.95 -7.91
CA ALA A 280 -16.05 -11.69 -6.88
C ALA A 280 -16.52 -10.69 -5.83
N MET A 281 -17.80 -10.75 -5.44
CA MET A 281 -18.37 -9.83 -4.44
C MET A 281 -19.43 -10.50 -3.57
N ASN A 282 -19.61 -9.95 -2.40
CA ASN A 282 -20.69 -10.31 -1.47
C ASN A 282 -21.08 -9.09 -0.64
N TYR A 283 -22.22 -9.17 0.03
CA TYR A 283 -22.66 -8.19 1.01
C TYR A 283 -22.65 -8.80 2.41
N THR A 284 -22.25 -8.00 3.38
CA THR A 284 -22.16 -8.37 4.79
C THR A 284 -23.05 -7.46 5.64
N THR A 285 -23.22 -7.81 6.91
CA THR A 285 -23.95 -6.97 7.89
C THR A 285 -23.17 -5.71 8.27
N SER A 286 -21.90 -5.62 7.88
CA SER A 286 -21.03 -4.45 8.10
C SER A 286 -21.57 -3.17 7.46
N GLN A 287 -21.11 -2.02 7.96
CA GLN A 287 -21.36 -0.69 7.35
C GLN A 287 -20.22 -0.24 6.44
N ARG A 288 -19.18 -1.09 6.22
CA ARG A 288 -17.97 -0.73 5.48
C ARG A 288 -18.05 -1.21 4.04
N GLU A 289 -17.38 -0.46 3.17
CA GLU A 289 -17.04 -0.87 1.81
C GLU A 289 -15.59 -1.38 1.82
N ASN A 290 -15.36 -2.63 1.40
CA ASN A 290 -14.04 -3.22 1.25
C ASN A 290 -13.88 -3.65 -0.21
N VAL A 291 -13.11 -2.88 -0.98
CA VAL A 291 -12.83 -3.18 -2.39
C VAL A 291 -11.33 -3.39 -2.57
N TYR A 292 -10.97 -4.58 -2.99
CA TYR A 292 -9.62 -4.97 -3.37
C TYR A 292 -9.53 -4.99 -4.89
N SER A 293 -8.67 -4.19 -5.46
CA SER A 293 -8.61 -4.06 -6.92
C SER A 293 -7.22 -4.28 -7.47
N PHE A 294 -7.15 -5.03 -8.58
CA PHE A 294 -5.92 -5.48 -9.21
C PHE A 294 -5.96 -5.25 -10.71
N VAL A 295 -4.81 -4.89 -11.26
CA VAL A 295 -4.58 -4.81 -12.70
C VAL A 295 -3.30 -5.56 -13.04
N ASN A 296 -3.39 -6.61 -13.86
CA ASN A 296 -2.28 -7.51 -14.17
C ASN A 296 -1.56 -7.99 -12.89
N ASN A 297 -2.34 -8.42 -11.89
CA ASN A 297 -1.89 -8.85 -10.55
C ASN A 297 -1.25 -7.74 -9.67
N ILE A 298 -1.20 -6.50 -10.13
CA ILE A 298 -0.70 -5.37 -9.36
C ILE A 298 -1.85 -4.78 -8.53
N ASN A 299 -1.65 -4.62 -7.23
CA ASN A 299 -2.63 -4.02 -6.33
C ASN A 299 -2.78 -2.51 -6.61
N THR A 300 -3.98 -2.11 -7.02
CA THR A 300 -4.31 -0.71 -7.30
C THR A 300 -5.11 -0.12 -6.15
N HIS A 301 -4.45 0.07 -5.00
CA HIS A 301 -5.12 0.50 -3.77
C HIS A 301 -5.75 1.91 -3.84
N GLU A 302 -5.35 2.75 -4.78
CA GLU A 302 -6.00 4.03 -5.08
C GLU A 302 -7.14 3.87 -6.11
N GLY A 303 -7.39 2.64 -6.56
CA GLY A 303 -8.44 2.34 -7.53
C GLY A 303 -8.05 2.73 -8.96
N GLY A 304 -8.93 3.48 -9.61
CA GLY A 304 -8.76 3.90 -10.99
C GLY A 304 -10.02 3.68 -11.83
N THR A 305 -9.85 3.68 -13.14
CA THR A 305 -10.95 3.59 -14.12
C THR A 305 -11.78 2.31 -14.00
N HIS A 306 -11.17 1.17 -13.67
CA HIS A 306 -11.85 -0.10 -13.46
C HIS A 306 -12.77 -0.08 -12.23
N VAL A 307 -12.32 0.50 -11.10
CA VAL A 307 -13.14 0.65 -9.90
C VAL A 307 -14.26 1.67 -10.12
N SER A 308 -14.00 2.75 -10.86
CA SER A 308 -15.00 3.75 -11.21
C SER A 308 -16.09 3.14 -12.11
N GLY A 309 -15.71 2.32 -13.10
CA GLY A 309 -16.62 1.56 -13.95
C GLY A 309 -17.50 0.60 -13.16
N PHE A 310 -16.89 -0.16 -12.25
CA PHE A 310 -17.59 -1.08 -11.35
C PHE A 310 -18.62 -0.35 -10.47
N ARG A 311 -18.21 0.70 -9.75
CA ARG A 311 -19.10 1.48 -8.86
C ARG A 311 -20.28 2.10 -9.59
N THR A 312 -20.04 2.60 -10.79
CA THR A 312 -21.09 3.18 -11.65
C THR A 312 -22.10 2.12 -12.09
N ALA A 313 -21.62 0.99 -12.60
CA ALA A 313 -22.48 -0.10 -13.04
C ALA A 313 -23.25 -0.71 -11.88
N LEU A 314 -22.59 -0.97 -10.75
CA LEU A 314 -23.21 -1.51 -9.54
C LEU A 314 -24.39 -0.63 -9.09
N THR A 315 -24.18 0.68 -8.96
CA THR A 315 -25.21 1.61 -8.52
C THR A 315 -26.37 1.67 -9.50
N ARG A 316 -26.10 1.72 -10.79
CA ARG A 316 -27.13 1.76 -11.86
C ARG A 316 -27.95 0.47 -11.84
N THR A 317 -27.28 -0.70 -11.91
CA THR A 317 -27.95 -1.99 -12.03
C THR A 317 -28.83 -2.31 -10.81
N ILE A 318 -28.35 -2.04 -9.60
CA ILE A 318 -29.15 -2.21 -8.38
C ILE A 318 -30.39 -1.32 -8.41
N ASN A 319 -30.28 -0.05 -8.79
CA ASN A 319 -31.43 0.84 -8.91
C ASN A 319 -32.45 0.37 -9.95
N ASP A 320 -31.97 -0.17 -11.09
CA ASP A 320 -32.83 -0.66 -12.15
C ASP A 320 -33.57 -1.93 -11.70
N VAL A 321 -32.89 -2.89 -11.09
CA VAL A 321 -33.50 -4.11 -10.55
C VAL A 321 -34.47 -3.80 -9.41
N ALA A 322 -34.11 -2.90 -8.49
CA ALA A 322 -35.00 -2.52 -7.38
C ALA A 322 -36.30 -1.86 -7.86
N LYS A 323 -36.24 -1.08 -8.94
CA LYS A 323 -37.46 -0.54 -9.60
C LYS A 323 -38.26 -1.64 -10.27
N GLN A 324 -37.61 -2.54 -11.00
CA GLN A 324 -38.24 -3.65 -11.73
C GLN A 324 -38.97 -4.61 -10.76
N MET A 325 -38.38 -4.86 -9.59
CA MET A 325 -38.97 -5.68 -8.52
C MET A 325 -40.01 -4.93 -7.65
N ASN A 326 -40.29 -3.64 -7.94
CA ASN A 326 -41.18 -2.78 -7.13
C ASN A 326 -40.81 -2.69 -5.63
N LEU A 327 -39.54 -2.86 -5.30
CA LEU A 327 -39.02 -2.75 -3.93
C LEU A 327 -38.76 -1.30 -3.50
N ILE A 328 -38.70 -0.38 -4.46
CA ILE A 328 -38.64 1.07 -4.23
C ILE A 328 -40.02 1.68 -4.49
N LYS A 329 -40.71 2.12 -3.44
CA LYS A 329 -42.08 2.66 -3.50
C LYS A 329 -42.19 4.17 -3.72
N ASP A 330 -41.09 4.92 -3.53
CA ASP A 330 -41.10 6.38 -3.59
C ASP A 330 -40.61 6.94 -4.93
N LYS A 331 -41.29 7.98 -5.43
CA LYS A 331 -40.90 8.70 -6.67
C LYS A 331 -39.49 9.33 -6.58
N ASN A 332 -38.95 9.54 -5.37
CA ASN A 332 -37.59 10.02 -5.11
C ASN A 332 -36.65 8.90 -4.62
N GLY A 333 -37.01 7.65 -4.89
CA GLY A 333 -36.53 6.46 -4.19
C GLY A 333 -35.21 5.86 -4.69
N THR A 334 -34.38 6.54 -5.50
CA THR A 334 -33.10 5.97 -5.94
C THR A 334 -32.07 5.87 -4.81
N PHE A 335 -31.31 4.80 -4.79
CA PHE A 335 -30.15 4.63 -3.93
C PHE A 335 -28.98 5.47 -4.45
N GLN A 336 -28.24 6.10 -3.54
CA GLN A 336 -26.95 6.70 -3.84
C GLN A 336 -25.85 5.64 -3.86
N GLY A 337 -24.70 5.95 -4.45
CA GLY A 337 -23.56 5.05 -4.47
C GLY A 337 -23.15 4.57 -3.08
N THR A 338 -23.18 5.44 -2.08
CA THR A 338 -22.93 5.11 -0.67
C THR A 338 -23.88 4.06 -0.11
N ASP A 339 -25.19 4.19 -0.42
CA ASP A 339 -26.20 3.24 0.05
C ASP A 339 -25.97 1.83 -0.52
N VAL A 340 -25.50 1.80 -1.80
CA VAL A 340 -25.26 0.55 -2.52
C VAL A 340 -23.96 -0.13 -2.12
N ARG A 341 -22.99 0.63 -1.66
CA ARG A 341 -21.66 0.09 -1.29
C ARG A 341 -21.52 -0.23 0.19
N GLU A 342 -22.50 0.11 1.03
CA GLU A 342 -22.48 -0.23 2.45
C GLU A 342 -22.54 -1.75 2.64
N GLY A 343 -21.55 -2.30 3.33
CA GLY A 343 -21.40 -3.74 3.55
C GLY A 343 -20.86 -4.54 2.38
N LEU A 344 -20.49 -3.88 1.28
CA LEU A 344 -19.90 -4.52 0.13
C LEU A 344 -18.46 -4.99 0.42
N VAL A 345 -18.18 -6.26 0.14
CA VAL A 345 -16.83 -6.81 0.04
C VAL A 345 -16.63 -7.30 -1.39
N CYS A 346 -15.58 -6.84 -2.05
CA CYS A 346 -15.38 -7.11 -3.47
C CYS A 346 -13.90 -7.23 -3.82
N VAL A 347 -13.59 -8.20 -4.68
CA VAL A 347 -12.29 -8.35 -5.35
C VAL A 347 -12.50 -8.12 -6.84
N ILE A 348 -11.74 -7.20 -7.42
CA ILE A 348 -11.77 -6.84 -8.83
C ILE A 348 -10.41 -7.14 -9.44
N SER A 349 -10.33 -8.03 -10.41
CA SER A 349 -9.13 -8.35 -11.17
C SER A 349 -9.36 -7.99 -12.64
N VAL A 350 -8.49 -7.16 -13.20
CA VAL A 350 -8.52 -6.78 -14.62
C VAL A 350 -7.20 -7.15 -15.26
N LYS A 351 -7.25 -7.85 -16.39
CA LYS A 351 -6.08 -8.14 -17.23
C LYS A 351 -6.18 -7.32 -18.50
N ILE A 352 -5.19 -6.47 -18.76
CA ILE A 352 -5.13 -5.55 -19.88
C ILE A 352 -3.75 -5.58 -20.53
N PRO A 353 -3.64 -5.60 -21.88
CA PRO A 353 -2.34 -5.68 -22.56
C PRO A 353 -1.41 -4.49 -22.32
N GLU A 354 -1.95 -3.27 -22.23
CA GLU A 354 -1.17 -2.03 -22.12
C GLU A 354 -1.74 -1.16 -20.99
N PRO A 355 -1.51 -1.51 -19.71
CA PRO A 355 -2.00 -0.70 -18.61
C PRO A 355 -1.23 0.62 -18.48
N GLN A 356 -1.97 1.70 -18.27
CA GLN A 356 -1.46 3.03 -17.99
C GLN A 356 -1.74 3.37 -16.53
N PHE A 357 -0.70 3.49 -15.73
CA PHE A 357 -0.83 3.83 -14.32
C PHE A 357 -0.50 5.29 -14.07
N GLU A 358 -1.17 5.88 -13.08
CA GLU A 358 -0.78 7.19 -12.55
C GLU A 358 0.44 6.99 -11.63
N GLY A 359 1.65 7.30 -12.14
CA GLY A 359 2.90 7.24 -11.38
C GLY A 359 3.62 5.88 -11.40
N GLN A 360 4.87 5.90 -10.92
CA GLN A 360 5.79 4.74 -10.93
C GLN A 360 5.34 3.62 -9.96
N THR A 361 4.63 3.95 -8.91
CA THR A 361 4.15 2.99 -7.89
C THR A 361 2.96 2.16 -8.35
N LYS A 362 2.42 2.42 -9.54
CA LYS A 362 1.32 1.67 -10.19
C LYS A 362 0.05 1.54 -9.35
N THR A 363 -0.22 2.51 -8.47
CA THR A 363 -1.29 2.45 -7.46
C THR A 363 -2.69 2.71 -8.02
N LYS A 364 -2.78 3.34 -9.21
CA LYS A 364 -4.05 3.76 -9.82
C LYS A 364 -4.03 3.57 -11.33
N LEU A 365 -5.08 2.94 -11.88
CA LEU A 365 -5.23 2.74 -13.33
C LEU A 365 -5.81 3.99 -14.00
N GLY A 366 -5.17 4.42 -15.10
CA GLY A 366 -5.57 5.61 -15.87
C GLY A 366 -6.31 5.34 -17.19
N ASN A 367 -6.27 4.11 -17.73
CA ASN A 367 -6.91 3.77 -19.01
C ASN A 367 -8.39 4.13 -19.06
N SER A 368 -8.78 5.15 -19.80
CA SER A 368 -10.15 5.67 -19.83
C SER A 368 -11.19 4.69 -20.38
N GLU A 369 -10.81 3.89 -21.37
CA GLU A 369 -11.65 2.88 -22.02
C GLU A 369 -12.11 1.77 -21.07
N VAL A 370 -11.31 1.46 -20.04
CA VAL A 370 -11.60 0.40 -19.07
C VAL A 370 -12.85 0.72 -18.25
N THR A 371 -13.16 2.00 -18.01
CA THR A 371 -14.39 2.41 -17.32
C THR A 371 -15.64 1.87 -18.02
N GLY A 372 -15.71 2.03 -19.33
CA GLY A 372 -16.84 1.56 -20.15
C GLY A 372 -16.91 0.04 -20.21
N ILE A 373 -15.77 -0.61 -20.40
CA ILE A 373 -15.66 -2.07 -20.49
C ILE A 373 -16.16 -2.73 -19.19
N VAL A 374 -15.60 -2.35 -18.06
CA VAL A 374 -16.00 -2.89 -16.75
C VAL A 374 -17.47 -2.57 -16.47
N SER A 375 -17.93 -1.36 -16.78
CA SER A 375 -19.32 -0.98 -16.57
C SER A 375 -20.30 -1.84 -17.39
N ASN A 376 -19.96 -2.22 -18.60
CA ASN A 376 -20.80 -3.08 -19.45
C ASN A 376 -20.81 -4.52 -18.95
N ILE A 377 -19.64 -5.09 -18.63
CA ILE A 377 -19.53 -6.46 -18.13
C ILE A 377 -20.27 -6.59 -16.79
N VAL A 378 -20.03 -5.69 -15.85
CA VAL A 378 -20.71 -5.71 -14.54
C VAL A 378 -22.21 -5.52 -14.68
N GLY A 379 -22.64 -4.53 -15.49
CA GLY A 379 -24.05 -4.24 -15.69
C GLY A 379 -24.84 -5.44 -16.23
N GLY A 380 -24.29 -6.15 -17.22
CA GLY A 380 -24.89 -7.34 -17.82
C GLY A 380 -24.94 -8.53 -16.86
N ASN A 381 -23.77 -8.91 -16.33
CA ASN A 381 -23.64 -10.09 -15.48
C ASN A 381 -24.37 -9.93 -14.13
N LEU A 382 -24.26 -8.76 -13.48
CA LEU A 382 -24.94 -8.51 -12.22
C LEU A 382 -26.46 -8.50 -12.37
N LYS A 383 -26.96 -7.88 -13.45
CA LYS A 383 -28.39 -7.89 -13.74
C LYS A 383 -28.90 -9.30 -13.91
N PHE A 384 -28.22 -10.11 -14.72
CA PHE A 384 -28.57 -11.52 -14.92
C PHE A 384 -28.58 -12.29 -13.59
N TYR A 385 -27.53 -12.13 -12.77
CA TYR A 385 -27.46 -12.79 -11.45
C TYR A 385 -28.65 -12.41 -10.55
N LEU A 386 -28.97 -11.13 -10.45
CA LEU A 386 -30.06 -10.65 -9.57
C LEU A 386 -31.45 -11.08 -10.06
N GLU A 387 -31.65 -11.18 -11.37
CA GLU A 387 -32.89 -11.69 -11.97
C GLU A 387 -33.04 -13.22 -11.76
N ASP A 388 -31.93 -13.97 -11.83
CA ASP A 388 -31.90 -15.42 -11.62
C ASP A 388 -32.01 -15.81 -10.14
N HIS A 389 -31.58 -14.92 -9.23
CA HIS A 389 -31.56 -15.12 -7.79
C HIS A 389 -32.42 -14.10 -7.01
N PRO A 390 -33.77 -14.10 -7.19
CA PRO A 390 -34.64 -13.04 -6.67
C PRO A 390 -34.60 -12.91 -5.13
N LYS A 391 -34.39 -14.02 -4.41
CA LYS A 391 -34.25 -13.98 -2.93
C LYS A 391 -32.97 -13.28 -2.49
N ALA A 392 -31.87 -13.50 -3.20
CA ALA A 392 -30.61 -12.80 -2.93
C ALA A 392 -30.75 -11.31 -3.26
N ALA A 393 -31.36 -10.98 -4.39
CA ALA A 393 -31.64 -9.61 -4.78
C ALA A 393 -32.49 -8.88 -3.74
N GLU A 394 -33.55 -9.53 -3.21
CA GLU A 394 -34.41 -8.97 -2.15
C GLU A 394 -33.61 -8.64 -0.89
N LYS A 395 -32.81 -9.60 -0.35
CA LYS A 395 -31.96 -9.39 0.83
C LYS A 395 -30.97 -8.23 0.62
N ILE A 396 -30.32 -8.17 -0.54
CA ILE A 396 -29.38 -7.11 -0.89
C ILE A 396 -30.08 -5.75 -0.92
N ILE A 397 -31.25 -5.65 -1.58
CA ILE A 397 -32.01 -4.41 -1.69
C ILE A 397 -32.57 -3.99 -0.33
N GLU A 398 -33.01 -4.92 0.52
CA GLU A 398 -33.43 -4.61 1.89
C GLU A 398 -32.31 -3.97 2.70
N LYS A 399 -31.08 -4.48 2.61
CA LYS A 399 -29.89 -3.86 3.21
C LYS A 399 -29.72 -2.41 2.72
N MET A 400 -29.86 -2.17 1.43
CA MET A 400 -29.71 -0.82 0.85
C MET A 400 -30.83 0.13 1.27
N VAL A 401 -32.06 -0.38 1.48
CA VAL A 401 -33.15 0.40 2.05
C VAL A 401 -32.83 0.83 3.48
N MET A 402 -32.24 -0.08 4.28
CA MET A 402 -31.81 0.25 5.65
C MET A 402 -30.69 1.28 5.64
N SER A 403 -29.67 1.11 4.79
CA SER A 403 -28.57 2.04 4.61
C SER A 403 -29.05 3.44 4.21
N LYS A 404 -29.92 3.53 3.21
CA LYS A 404 -30.54 4.79 2.80
C LYS A 404 -31.29 5.47 3.96
N ARG A 405 -32.11 4.72 4.71
CA ARG A 405 -32.84 5.26 5.86
C ARG A 405 -31.89 5.79 6.94
N ALA A 406 -30.80 5.06 7.23
CA ALA A 406 -29.78 5.48 8.17
C ALA A 406 -29.09 6.77 7.71
N ARG A 407 -28.71 6.86 6.45
CA ARG A 407 -28.10 8.07 5.83
C ARG A 407 -29.04 9.28 5.90
N GLU A 408 -30.32 9.09 5.54
CA GLU A 408 -31.32 10.18 5.58
C GLU A 408 -31.60 10.64 7.02
N ALA A 409 -31.65 9.71 7.98
CA ALA A 409 -31.78 10.04 9.40
C ALA A 409 -30.55 10.81 9.91
N ALA A 410 -29.33 10.36 9.54
CA ALA A 410 -28.10 11.06 9.88
C ALA A 410 -28.04 12.45 9.28
N LYS A 411 -28.46 12.63 8.02
CA LYS A 411 -28.55 13.94 7.35
C LYS A 411 -29.52 14.87 8.09
N LYS A 412 -30.72 14.39 8.43
CA LYS A 412 -31.71 15.18 9.21
C LYS A 412 -31.18 15.57 10.58
N ALA A 413 -30.53 14.63 11.29
CA ALA A 413 -29.92 14.93 12.59
C ALA A 413 -28.82 15.99 12.46
N ARG A 414 -27.96 15.90 11.42
CA ARG A 414 -26.92 16.89 11.11
C ARG A 414 -27.51 18.26 10.79
N GLU A 415 -28.57 18.34 9.97
CA GLU A 415 -29.26 19.59 9.67
C GLU A 415 -29.86 20.23 10.91
N LEU A 416 -30.43 19.44 11.82
CA LEU A 416 -30.96 19.94 13.10
C LEU A 416 -29.85 20.47 14.00
N VAL A 417 -28.68 19.80 14.05
CA VAL A 417 -27.51 20.28 14.78
C VAL A 417 -26.94 21.54 14.13
N LEU A 418 -26.83 21.58 12.81
CA LEU A 418 -26.40 22.77 12.07
C LEU A 418 -27.35 23.94 12.28
N ARG A 419 -28.68 23.74 12.24
CA ARG A 419 -29.67 24.79 12.53
C ARG A 419 -29.58 25.31 13.96
N LYS A 420 -29.29 24.46 14.95
CA LYS A 420 -29.02 24.91 16.33
C LYS A 420 -27.72 25.70 16.43
N ASN A 421 -26.73 25.37 15.62
CA ASN A 421 -25.41 26.00 15.62
C ASN A 421 -25.30 27.16 14.61
N THR A 422 -26.36 27.49 13.85
CA THR A 422 -26.33 28.60 12.86
C THR A 422 -26.11 29.97 13.52
N LEU A 423 -26.25 30.08 14.83
CA LEU A 423 -25.83 31.25 15.63
C LEU A 423 -24.33 31.19 16.02
N GLU A 424 -23.65 30.03 15.80
CA GLU A 424 -22.21 29.78 16.11
C GLU A 424 -21.39 29.33 14.89
N VAL A 425 -22.02 29.24 13.70
CA VAL A 425 -21.36 28.76 12.47
C VAL A 425 -20.40 29.81 11.95
N GLY A 426 -19.13 29.59 12.20
CA GLY A 426 -17.99 30.41 11.81
C GLY A 426 -16.89 30.43 12.86
N SER A 427 -17.14 29.95 14.07
CA SER A 427 -16.11 29.88 15.11
C SER A 427 -15.37 28.54 15.05
N LEU A 428 -14.06 28.63 14.96
CA LEU A 428 -13.15 27.50 15.17
C LEU A 428 -13.37 26.92 16.57
N PRO A 429 -13.03 25.62 16.80
CA PRO A 429 -13.17 25.03 18.13
C PRO A 429 -12.51 25.90 19.19
N GLY A 430 -13.21 26.27 20.26
CA GLY A 430 -12.69 27.18 21.29
C GLY A 430 -11.40 26.73 21.96
N LYS A 431 -11.05 25.44 21.84
CA LYS A 431 -9.80 24.86 22.32
C LYS A 431 -8.64 24.94 21.30
N LEU A 432 -8.91 25.24 20.01
CA LEU A 432 -7.89 25.40 18.99
C LEU A 432 -7.12 26.71 19.23
N ALA A 433 -5.81 26.61 19.34
CA ALA A 433 -4.92 27.76 19.23
C ALA A 433 -4.42 27.83 17.80
N ASP A 434 -5.09 28.60 16.96
CA ASP A 434 -4.82 28.71 15.52
C ASP A 434 -3.52 29.48 15.22
N CYS A 435 -2.98 29.31 14.00
CA CYS A 435 -1.86 30.09 13.49
C CYS A 435 -2.33 31.34 12.72
N SER A 436 -1.40 32.25 12.48
CA SER A 436 -1.70 33.52 11.77
C SER A 436 -1.70 33.35 10.25
N SER A 437 -0.88 32.44 9.72
CA SER A 437 -0.81 32.18 8.27
C SER A 437 -2.14 31.65 7.75
N LYS A 438 -2.49 32.06 6.55
CA LYS A 438 -3.66 31.58 5.79
C LYS A 438 -3.25 30.64 4.66
N ASP A 439 -1.94 30.46 4.43
CA ASP A 439 -1.43 29.53 3.45
C ASP A 439 -1.38 28.12 4.04
N PRO A 440 -2.17 27.16 3.51
CA PRO A 440 -2.16 25.80 4.00
C PRO A 440 -0.80 25.10 3.84
N ALA A 441 -0.01 25.47 2.81
CA ALA A 441 1.29 24.88 2.54
C ALA A 441 2.33 25.24 3.61
N GLU A 442 2.23 26.43 4.20
CA GLU A 442 3.08 26.84 5.33
C GLU A 442 2.53 26.36 6.68
N SER A 443 1.21 26.18 6.77
CA SER A 443 0.52 25.96 8.04
C SER A 443 0.54 24.51 8.46
N GLU A 444 0.77 24.29 9.76
CA GLU A 444 0.74 22.96 10.35
C GLU A 444 -0.06 22.96 11.66
N ILE A 445 -0.74 21.84 11.94
CA ILE A 445 -1.51 21.65 13.17
C ILE A 445 -0.98 20.47 13.96
N PHE A 446 -0.70 20.69 15.24
CA PHE A 446 -0.35 19.64 16.19
C PHE A 446 -1.58 19.22 16.99
N ILE A 447 -1.93 17.94 16.88
CA ILE A 447 -2.98 17.32 17.70
C ILE A 447 -2.28 16.76 18.92
N VAL A 448 -2.55 17.37 20.09
CA VAL A 448 -1.80 17.12 21.32
C VAL A 448 -2.66 16.41 22.35
N GLU A 449 -2.11 15.41 23.02
CA GLU A 449 -2.78 14.72 24.10
C GLU A 449 -2.85 15.60 25.34
N GLY A 450 -4.09 15.82 25.82
CA GLY A 450 -4.36 16.50 27.08
C GLY A 450 -4.13 18.02 27.07
N ASN A 451 -4.65 18.67 28.11
CA ASN A 451 -4.53 20.12 28.27
C ASN A 451 -3.16 20.54 28.79
N SER A 452 -2.45 19.69 29.53
CA SER A 452 -1.14 19.99 30.11
C SER A 452 -0.09 20.15 29.00
N ALA A 453 0.09 19.11 28.18
CA ALA A 453 0.98 19.16 27.02
C ALA A 453 0.52 20.22 26.00
N GLY A 454 -0.81 20.38 25.82
CA GLY A 454 -1.39 21.44 25.01
C GLY A 454 -1.02 22.84 25.50
N GLY A 455 -0.89 23.05 26.80
CA GLY A 455 -0.44 24.31 27.41
C GLY A 455 1.01 24.64 27.07
N SER A 456 1.93 23.71 27.27
CA SER A 456 3.35 23.85 26.91
C SER A 456 3.53 24.06 25.41
N ALA A 457 2.81 23.27 24.57
CA ALA A 457 2.86 23.40 23.12
C ALA A 457 2.35 24.77 22.64
N LYS A 458 1.25 25.30 23.22
CA LYS A 458 0.72 26.64 22.89
C LYS A 458 1.69 27.77 23.20
N GLN A 459 2.50 27.61 24.25
CA GLN A 459 3.50 28.59 24.63
C GLN A 459 4.78 28.48 23.80
N GLY A 460 5.22 27.24 23.51
CA GLY A 460 6.47 26.94 22.78
C GLY A 460 6.40 27.09 21.28
N ARG A 461 5.20 27.08 20.66
CA ARG A 461 5.01 27.09 19.20
C ARG A 461 5.40 28.40 18.51
N ASP A 462 5.72 28.34 17.23
CA ASP A 462 5.68 29.53 16.36
C ASP A 462 4.22 29.82 15.94
N ARG A 463 3.68 30.92 16.48
CA ARG A 463 2.28 31.34 16.24
C ARG A 463 2.00 31.73 14.80
N ARG A 464 3.02 31.95 14.00
CA ARG A 464 2.88 32.34 12.61
C ARG A 464 2.28 31.20 11.79
N PHE A 465 2.81 29.99 11.92
CA PHE A 465 2.41 28.85 11.07
C PHE A 465 2.01 27.58 11.83
N GLN A 466 2.19 27.52 13.15
CA GLN A 466 1.84 26.35 13.95
C GLN A 466 0.53 26.57 14.74
N ALA A 467 -0.42 25.66 14.56
CA ALA A 467 -1.66 25.57 15.32
C ALA A 467 -1.59 24.41 16.32
N ILE A 468 -2.24 24.54 17.48
CA ILE A 468 -2.32 23.50 18.51
C ILE A 468 -3.78 23.16 18.81
N LEU A 469 -4.13 21.90 18.69
CA LEU A 469 -5.44 21.35 19.05
C LEU A 469 -5.27 20.31 20.17
N PRO A 470 -5.52 20.62 21.43
CA PRO A 470 -5.49 19.65 22.52
C PRO A 470 -6.74 18.77 22.47
N LEU A 471 -6.56 17.45 22.57
CA LEU A 471 -7.64 16.48 22.73
C LEU A 471 -7.80 16.08 24.21
N ARG A 472 -9.04 15.86 24.64
CA ARG A 472 -9.34 15.43 26.01
C ARG A 472 -9.52 13.92 26.06
N GLY A 473 -8.44 13.21 26.39
CA GLY A 473 -8.44 11.77 26.54
C GLY A 473 -8.59 10.99 25.23
N LYS A 474 -8.96 9.73 25.35
CA LYS A 474 -9.10 8.80 24.21
C LYS A 474 -10.29 9.20 23.33
N ILE A 475 -10.07 9.34 22.05
CA ILE A 475 -11.16 9.56 21.07
C ILE A 475 -11.97 8.27 20.88
N LEU A 476 -13.16 8.40 20.31
CA LEU A 476 -13.99 7.27 19.96
C LEU A 476 -13.28 6.31 19.01
N ASN A 477 -13.33 5.02 19.30
CA ASN A 477 -12.89 4.00 18.34
C ASN A 477 -13.89 3.91 17.18
N VAL A 478 -13.53 4.49 16.04
CA VAL A 478 -14.39 4.51 14.84
C VAL A 478 -14.44 3.17 14.11
N GLU A 479 -13.53 2.23 14.44
CA GLU A 479 -13.58 0.86 13.94
C GLU A 479 -14.83 0.12 14.46
N LYS A 480 -15.20 0.38 15.71
CA LYS A 480 -16.37 -0.22 16.38
C LYS A 480 -17.65 0.59 16.26
N SER A 481 -17.55 1.84 15.78
CA SER A 481 -18.65 2.79 15.83
C SER A 481 -18.98 3.31 14.46
N GLY A 482 -20.24 3.33 14.09
CA GLY A 482 -20.69 3.91 12.83
C GLY A 482 -20.43 5.42 12.74
N VAL A 483 -20.44 5.94 11.52
CA VAL A 483 -20.20 7.35 11.15
C VAL A 483 -21.00 8.34 12.01
N HIS A 484 -22.27 8.01 12.35
CA HIS A 484 -23.15 8.85 13.16
C HIS A 484 -22.54 9.10 14.57
N LYS A 485 -22.09 8.04 15.25
CA LYS A 485 -21.45 8.18 16.58
C LYS A 485 -20.11 8.91 16.51
N ALA A 486 -19.38 8.73 15.41
CA ALA A 486 -18.14 9.48 15.19
C ALA A 486 -18.42 10.99 15.12
N LEU A 487 -19.47 11.42 14.40
CA LEU A 487 -19.86 12.82 14.29
C LEU A 487 -20.49 13.40 15.57
N GLU A 488 -21.00 12.57 16.48
CA GLU A 488 -21.45 13.00 17.80
C GLU A 488 -20.29 13.23 18.78
N ASN A 489 -19.13 12.61 18.54
CA ASN A 489 -17.96 12.77 19.40
C ASN A 489 -17.37 14.18 19.28
N ALA A 490 -17.23 14.87 20.42
CA ALA A 490 -16.78 16.26 20.46
C ALA A 490 -15.34 16.44 19.96
N GLU A 491 -14.45 15.47 20.23
CA GLU A 491 -13.04 15.51 19.81
C GLU A 491 -12.91 15.32 18.30
N ILE A 492 -13.64 14.37 17.73
CA ILE A 492 -13.68 14.13 16.27
C ILE A 492 -14.27 15.36 15.55
N ARG A 493 -15.35 15.93 16.05
CA ARG A 493 -15.91 17.18 15.48
C ARG A 493 -14.92 18.33 15.52
N ALA A 494 -14.19 18.46 16.64
CA ALA A 494 -13.18 19.52 16.74
C ALA A 494 -12.07 19.36 15.69
N MET A 495 -11.62 18.13 15.42
CA MET A 495 -10.63 17.86 14.37
C MET A 495 -11.17 18.19 12.98
N ILE A 496 -12.36 17.67 12.62
CA ILE A 496 -13.01 17.95 11.32
C ILE A 496 -13.18 19.46 11.08
N THR A 497 -13.64 20.18 12.11
CA THR A 497 -13.83 21.64 12.04
C THR A 497 -12.49 22.37 11.92
N ALA A 498 -11.47 21.95 12.65
CA ALA A 498 -10.14 22.55 12.57
C ALA A 498 -9.50 22.36 11.20
N PHE A 499 -9.63 21.18 10.59
CA PHE A 499 -9.07 20.88 9.26
C PHE A 499 -9.78 21.66 8.14
N GLY A 500 -11.09 21.87 8.25
CA GLY A 500 -11.88 22.63 7.29
C GLY A 500 -12.18 21.94 5.96
N ALA A 501 -11.65 20.74 5.73
CA ALA A 501 -11.76 20.00 4.47
C ALA A 501 -13.05 19.18 4.30
N GLY A 502 -13.91 19.11 5.33
CA GLY A 502 -15.08 18.24 5.32
C GLY A 502 -14.79 16.84 5.88
N PHE A 503 -15.65 15.87 5.56
CA PHE A 503 -15.60 14.52 6.13
C PHE A 503 -16.20 13.48 5.18
N GLY A 504 -15.53 12.34 5.01
CA GLY A 504 -15.97 11.26 4.14
C GLY A 504 -16.01 11.68 2.67
N GLU A 505 -17.07 11.33 1.96
CA GLU A 505 -17.21 11.63 0.52
C GLU A 505 -17.40 13.15 0.20
N GLU A 506 -17.74 13.96 1.19
CA GLU A 506 -17.84 15.43 1.02
C GLU A 506 -16.49 16.13 1.27
N MET A 507 -15.41 15.38 1.42
CA MET A 507 -14.09 15.92 1.67
C MET A 507 -13.57 16.68 0.43
N ASP A 508 -13.13 17.90 0.65
CA ASP A 508 -12.55 18.79 -0.37
C ASP A 508 -11.17 19.26 0.10
N LEU A 509 -10.13 18.65 -0.43
CA LEU A 509 -8.73 18.96 -0.09
C LEU A 509 -8.37 20.43 -0.36
N LYS A 510 -9.05 21.09 -1.30
CA LYS A 510 -8.81 22.52 -1.59
C LYS A 510 -9.20 23.44 -0.43
N LYS A 511 -10.03 22.96 0.50
CA LYS A 511 -10.44 23.66 1.71
C LYS A 511 -9.62 23.31 2.93
N LEU A 512 -8.64 22.37 2.78
CA LEU A 512 -7.76 21.99 3.87
C LEU A 512 -6.96 23.19 4.36
N ARG A 513 -6.93 23.39 5.68
CA ARG A 513 -6.27 24.55 6.29
C ARG A 513 -4.81 24.33 6.65
N TYR A 514 -4.37 23.07 6.71
CA TYR A 514 -3.02 22.68 7.13
C TYR A 514 -2.53 21.53 6.27
N HIS A 515 -1.40 21.71 5.58
CA HIS A 515 -0.76 20.64 4.80
C HIS A 515 0.17 19.77 5.63
N LYS A 516 0.27 20.03 6.95
CA LYS A 516 0.88 19.12 7.91
C LYS A 516 -0.01 18.97 9.13
N ILE A 517 -0.50 17.75 9.33
CA ILE A 517 -1.31 17.37 10.49
C ILE A 517 -0.45 16.42 11.32
N VAL A 518 0.01 16.87 12.46
CA VAL A 518 1.01 16.20 13.28
C VAL A 518 0.34 15.61 14.52
N ILE A 519 0.40 14.31 14.68
CA ILE A 519 -0.04 13.59 15.87
C ILE A 519 1.10 13.67 16.90
N MET A 520 0.83 14.23 18.07
CA MET A 520 1.79 14.40 19.14
C MET A 520 1.20 13.87 20.46
N THR A 521 1.55 12.64 20.82
CA THR A 521 1.07 11.92 22.01
C THR A 521 2.22 11.64 22.96
N ASP A 522 1.89 11.35 24.21
CA ASP A 522 2.84 10.93 25.22
C ASP A 522 3.55 9.62 24.83
N ALA A 523 4.74 9.39 25.37
CA ALA A 523 5.55 8.20 25.08
C ALA A 523 5.18 6.99 25.95
N ASP A 524 3.94 6.91 26.41
CA ASP A 524 3.41 5.83 27.23
C ASP A 524 2.39 4.96 26.45
N VAL A 525 1.84 3.96 27.13
CA VAL A 525 0.85 3.03 26.55
C VAL A 525 -0.47 3.72 26.16
N ASP A 526 -0.89 4.74 26.91
CA ASP A 526 -2.10 5.50 26.62
C ASP A 526 -1.90 6.39 25.40
N GLY A 527 -0.75 7.08 25.29
CA GLY A 527 -0.40 7.85 24.11
C GLY A 527 -0.26 6.99 22.86
N ALA A 528 0.30 5.80 22.95
CA ALA A 528 0.34 4.83 21.86
C ALA A 528 -1.07 4.41 21.41
N HIS A 529 -1.99 4.18 22.37
CA HIS A 529 -3.38 3.87 22.06
C HIS A 529 -4.13 5.05 21.41
N ILE A 530 -3.95 6.28 21.91
CA ILE A 530 -4.55 7.49 21.33
C ILE A 530 -4.05 7.69 19.89
N ARG A 531 -2.75 7.50 19.65
CA ARG A 531 -2.17 7.53 18.31
C ARG A 531 -2.83 6.51 17.38
N THR A 532 -3.01 5.28 17.84
CA THR A 532 -3.67 4.22 17.05
C THR A 532 -5.13 4.57 16.77
N LEU A 533 -5.88 5.12 17.73
CA LEU A 533 -7.25 5.59 17.52
C LEU A 533 -7.31 6.72 16.47
N MET A 534 -6.37 7.67 16.51
CA MET A 534 -6.30 8.74 15.51
C MET A 534 -5.95 8.20 14.13
N LEU A 535 -4.98 7.28 14.02
CA LEU A 535 -4.64 6.64 12.76
C LEU A 535 -5.83 5.86 12.19
N THR A 536 -6.59 5.15 13.04
CA THR A 536 -7.84 4.48 12.65
C THR A 536 -8.85 5.49 12.09
N PHE A 537 -9.02 6.64 12.74
CA PHE A 537 -9.91 7.69 12.28
C PHE A 537 -9.47 8.26 10.92
N PHE A 538 -8.21 8.58 10.74
CA PHE A 538 -7.68 9.06 9.45
C PHE A 538 -7.83 7.99 8.37
N TYR A 539 -7.49 6.75 8.66
CA TYR A 539 -7.57 5.65 7.69
C TYR A 539 -9.02 5.39 7.24
N ARG A 540 -9.98 5.39 8.16
CA ARG A 540 -11.38 5.06 7.85
C ARG A 540 -12.17 6.21 7.23
N HIS A 541 -11.87 7.44 7.58
CA HIS A 541 -12.74 8.58 7.23
C HIS A 541 -12.05 9.73 6.51
N LEU A 542 -10.74 9.82 6.53
CA LEU A 542 -9.95 10.89 5.94
C LEU A 542 -8.72 10.34 5.19
N ARG A 543 -8.93 9.22 4.50
CA ARG A 543 -7.87 8.45 3.82
C ARG A 543 -7.07 9.28 2.83
N GLU A 544 -7.72 10.21 2.14
CA GLU A 544 -7.08 11.13 1.20
C GLU A 544 -5.97 11.97 1.84
N LEU A 545 -6.08 12.31 3.14
CA LEU A 545 -5.01 13.02 3.86
C LEU A 545 -3.75 12.17 4.04
N ILE A 546 -3.90 10.85 4.15
CA ILE A 546 -2.78 9.92 4.21
C ILE A 546 -2.15 9.78 2.82
N ASN A 547 -2.97 9.59 1.78
CA ASN A 547 -2.52 9.43 0.40
C ASN A 547 -1.73 10.64 -0.09
N GLU A 548 -2.22 11.85 0.20
CA GLU A 548 -1.54 13.10 -0.14
C GLU A 548 -0.34 13.41 0.78
N GLY A 549 -0.14 12.59 1.82
CA GLY A 549 1.01 12.69 2.71
C GLY A 549 0.97 13.88 3.66
N TYR A 550 -0.21 14.27 4.13
CA TYR A 550 -0.39 15.37 5.07
C TYR A 550 -0.35 14.93 6.55
N ILE A 551 -0.32 13.62 6.83
CA ILE A 551 -0.33 13.07 8.19
C ILE A 551 1.09 12.73 8.65
N TYR A 552 1.44 13.20 9.85
CA TYR A 552 2.74 13.00 10.47
C TYR A 552 2.60 12.60 11.94
N ILE A 553 3.62 11.93 12.46
CA ILE A 553 3.76 11.60 13.89
C ILE A 553 5.02 12.31 14.40
N ALA A 554 4.88 13.13 15.43
CA ALA A 554 6.01 13.76 16.10
C ALA A 554 6.82 12.71 16.87
N GLN A 555 8.13 12.88 16.88
CA GLN A 555 9.08 12.04 17.61
C GLN A 555 9.75 12.89 18.72
N PRO A 556 9.12 13.08 19.89
CA PRO A 556 9.76 13.75 21.01
C PRO A 556 10.88 12.88 21.60
N PRO A 557 11.90 13.47 22.27
CA PRO A 557 12.94 12.70 22.92
C PRO A 557 12.38 11.92 24.12
N LEU A 558 12.94 10.72 24.34
CA LEU A 558 12.63 9.89 25.50
C LEU A 558 13.45 10.27 26.73
N TYR A 559 14.65 10.81 26.52
CA TYR A 559 15.60 11.10 27.57
C TYR A 559 16.23 12.49 27.42
N LYS A 560 16.39 13.16 28.58
CA LYS A 560 17.23 14.33 28.74
C LYS A 560 18.47 13.93 29.54
N ILE A 561 19.65 14.20 29.02
CA ILE A 561 20.94 13.94 29.67
C ILE A 561 21.59 15.29 29.96
N GLN A 562 21.81 15.61 31.23
CA GLN A 562 22.41 16.86 31.66
C GLN A 562 23.80 16.61 32.23
N ALA A 563 24.82 17.18 31.60
CA ALA A 563 26.20 17.15 32.05
C ALA A 563 26.70 18.57 32.34
N GLY A 564 26.58 18.99 33.58
CA GLY A 564 26.86 20.39 33.99
C GLY A 564 25.83 21.35 33.33
N LYS A 565 26.31 22.29 32.51
CA LYS A 565 25.44 23.22 31.76
C LYS A 565 24.99 22.67 30.41
N ALA A 566 25.59 21.58 29.90
CA ALA A 566 25.25 21.00 28.62
C ALA A 566 24.07 20.05 28.77
N ILE A 567 23.06 20.23 27.91
CA ILE A 567 21.89 19.36 27.77
C ILE A 567 22.00 18.62 26.45
N ARG A 568 21.74 17.32 26.47
CA ARG A 568 21.60 16.46 25.27
C ARG A 568 20.29 15.68 25.38
N TYR A 569 19.73 15.36 24.22
CA TYR A 569 18.52 14.57 24.15
C TYR A 569 18.80 13.23 23.46
N ALA A 570 18.10 12.17 23.88
CA ALA A 570 18.16 10.88 23.24
C ALA A 570 16.74 10.39 22.94
N TYR A 571 16.57 9.85 21.73
CA TYR A 571 15.28 9.42 21.17
C TYR A 571 15.11 7.90 21.22
N SER A 572 16.14 7.17 21.65
CA SER A 572 16.12 5.73 21.86
C SER A 572 17.09 5.32 22.98
N ASP A 573 16.93 4.09 23.51
CA ASP A 573 17.83 3.51 24.51
C ASP A 573 19.26 3.37 23.95
N ASP A 574 19.39 3.09 22.67
CA ASP A 574 20.71 2.94 22.03
C ASP A 574 21.42 4.29 21.90
N GLN A 575 20.69 5.36 21.54
CA GLN A 575 21.25 6.72 21.58
C GLN A 575 21.63 7.14 22.99
N LEU A 576 20.81 6.79 24.00
CA LEU A 576 21.15 7.04 25.41
C LEU A 576 22.47 6.37 25.77
N LYS A 577 22.65 5.08 25.45
CA LYS A 577 23.89 4.32 25.66
C LYS A 577 25.10 4.95 24.96
N GLN A 578 24.91 5.44 23.73
CA GLN A 578 25.97 6.10 22.98
C GLN A 578 26.41 7.42 23.66
N VAL A 579 25.44 8.26 24.03
CA VAL A 579 25.69 9.56 24.66
C VAL A 579 26.37 9.36 26.04
N THR A 580 25.87 8.40 26.84
CA THR A 580 26.45 8.13 28.18
C THR A 580 27.87 7.58 28.09
N LYS A 581 28.15 6.65 27.13
CA LYS A 581 29.52 6.16 26.89
C LYS A 581 30.51 7.28 26.57
N VAL A 582 30.08 8.28 25.78
CA VAL A 582 30.95 9.44 25.46
C VAL A 582 31.21 10.28 26.72
N LEU A 583 30.18 10.55 27.52
CA LEU A 583 30.32 11.34 28.75
C LEU A 583 31.18 10.63 29.82
N GLU A 584 31.05 9.31 29.93
CA GLU A 584 31.87 8.47 30.81
C GLU A 584 33.33 8.48 30.40
N LYS A 585 33.60 8.34 29.09
CA LYS A 585 34.96 8.42 28.54
C LYS A 585 35.61 9.77 28.80
N ASP A 586 34.80 10.85 28.77
CA ASP A 586 35.26 12.21 29.08
C ASP A 586 35.35 12.49 30.59
N GLY A 587 35.00 11.53 31.48
CA GLY A 587 34.99 11.66 32.93
C GLY A 587 33.96 12.67 33.46
N ARG A 588 32.90 12.98 32.68
CA ARG A 588 31.90 13.96 33.08
C ARG A 588 30.78 13.33 33.89
N LYS A 589 30.42 13.95 35.00
CA LYS A 589 29.23 13.60 35.76
C LYS A 589 27.99 14.07 35.00
N TYR A 590 26.96 13.21 34.90
CA TYR A 590 25.71 13.52 34.25
C TYR A 590 24.52 12.99 35.04
N THR A 591 23.34 13.54 34.77
CA THR A 591 22.03 13.06 35.23
C THR A 591 21.16 12.73 34.04
N ILE A 592 20.34 11.69 34.18
CA ILE A 592 19.39 11.28 33.17
C ILE A 592 17.98 11.52 33.72
N GLN A 593 17.15 12.18 32.92
CA GLN A 593 15.71 12.30 33.15
C GLN A 593 15.00 11.58 32.01
N ARG A 594 14.15 10.59 32.32
CA ARG A 594 13.25 9.97 31.34
C ARG A 594 11.95 10.77 31.31
N TYR A 595 11.52 11.19 30.13
CA TYR A 595 10.21 11.80 29.93
C TYR A 595 9.15 10.70 29.79
N LYS A 596 8.12 10.76 30.65
CA LYS A 596 6.93 9.88 30.55
C LYS A 596 5.85 10.51 29.72
N GLY A 597 5.78 11.84 29.70
CA GLY A 597 4.80 12.58 28.90
C GLY A 597 5.30 13.96 28.50
N LEU A 598 4.69 14.51 27.46
CA LEU A 598 4.96 15.84 26.91
C LEU A 598 4.69 16.97 27.91
N GLY A 599 3.81 16.73 28.88
CA GLY A 599 3.51 17.67 29.95
C GLY A 599 4.68 17.89 30.94
N GLU A 600 5.71 17.03 30.93
CA GLU A 600 6.92 17.18 31.70
C GLU A 600 7.95 18.12 31.04
N MET A 601 7.74 18.45 29.76
CA MET A 601 8.60 19.37 29.03
C MET A 601 8.10 20.81 29.19
N ASN A 602 9.02 21.71 29.46
CA ASN A 602 8.70 23.13 29.41
C ASN A 602 8.58 23.61 27.95
N PRO A 603 7.99 24.78 27.67
CA PRO A 603 7.78 25.28 26.31
C PRO A 603 9.05 25.36 25.45
N GLU A 604 10.19 25.75 26.06
CA GLU A 604 11.47 25.87 25.35
C GLU A 604 12.02 24.50 24.95
N GLN A 605 11.96 23.52 25.86
CA GLN A 605 12.37 22.15 25.57
C GLN A 605 11.52 21.52 24.46
N LEU A 606 10.21 21.76 24.48
CA LEU A 606 9.31 21.24 23.47
C LEU A 606 9.56 21.90 22.10
N TRP A 607 9.90 23.19 22.09
CA TRP A 607 10.33 23.87 20.87
C TRP A 607 11.62 23.26 20.33
N GLU A 608 12.69 23.24 21.12
CA GLU A 608 14.03 22.82 20.71
C GLU A 608 14.11 21.36 20.22
N THR A 609 13.15 20.51 20.58
CA THR A 609 13.21 19.07 20.29
C THR A 609 12.14 18.57 19.34
N THR A 610 10.95 19.24 19.33
CA THR A 610 9.75 18.66 18.71
C THR A 610 8.99 19.61 17.80
N LEU A 611 9.00 20.92 18.07
CA LEU A 611 8.22 21.89 17.30
C LEU A 611 9.06 22.62 16.23
N ASP A 612 10.34 22.88 16.50
CA ASP A 612 11.22 23.61 15.58
C ASP A 612 11.46 22.82 14.30
N PRO A 613 11.06 23.36 13.12
CA PRO A 613 11.21 22.69 11.84
C PRO A 613 12.66 22.30 11.48
N GLU A 614 13.65 23.02 12.02
CA GLU A 614 15.07 22.80 11.69
C GLU A 614 15.69 21.59 12.41
N VAL A 615 15.14 21.21 13.56
CA VAL A 615 15.75 20.18 14.43
C VAL A 615 14.84 18.98 14.70
N ARG A 616 13.53 19.15 14.58
CA ARG A 616 12.55 18.11 14.87
C ARG A 616 12.61 16.93 13.92
N THR A 617 12.20 15.77 14.41
CA THR A 617 11.96 14.58 13.59
C THR A 617 10.45 14.31 13.49
N LEU A 618 9.93 14.25 12.28
CA LEU A 618 8.56 13.84 11.97
C LEU A 618 8.56 12.57 11.15
N LEU A 619 7.81 11.57 11.60
CA LEU A 619 7.54 10.37 10.84
C LEU A 619 6.32 10.62 9.94
N LYS A 620 6.51 10.59 8.63
CA LYS A 620 5.41 10.70 7.67
C LYS A 620 4.62 9.40 7.65
N VAL A 621 3.29 9.51 7.78
CA VAL A 621 2.40 8.35 7.65
C VAL A 621 2.14 8.11 6.18
N SER A 622 2.46 6.93 5.70
CA SER A 622 2.16 6.46 4.35
C SER A 622 1.37 5.16 4.42
N MET A 623 0.58 4.90 3.40
CA MET A 623 -0.16 3.66 3.25
C MET A 623 0.48 2.87 2.11
N GLU A 624 1.12 1.77 2.48
CA GLU A 624 1.90 0.96 1.55
C GLU A 624 1.10 -0.21 0.99
N ASP A 625 0.33 -0.85 1.87
CA ASP A 625 -0.58 -1.94 1.54
C ASP A 625 -1.92 -1.70 2.24
N ALA A 626 -2.94 -1.40 1.43
CA ALA A 626 -4.27 -1.10 1.96
C ALA A 626 -4.96 -2.34 2.53
N SER A 627 -4.70 -3.53 1.96
CA SER A 627 -5.25 -4.78 2.45
C SER A 627 -4.66 -5.16 3.79
N TYR A 628 -3.33 -5.09 3.90
CA TYR A 628 -2.63 -5.35 5.16
C TYR A 628 -3.02 -4.33 6.23
N ALA A 629 -3.09 -3.05 5.89
CA ALA A 629 -3.53 -2.00 6.81
C ALA A 629 -4.97 -2.24 7.29
N ASP A 630 -5.88 -2.62 6.40
CA ASP A 630 -7.26 -2.95 6.75
C ASP A 630 -7.34 -4.13 7.73
N LYS A 631 -6.62 -5.22 7.43
CA LYS A 631 -6.50 -6.39 8.30
C LYS A 631 -5.95 -6.00 9.69
N MET A 632 -4.90 -5.16 9.74
CA MET A 632 -4.31 -4.72 10.99
C MET A 632 -5.25 -3.86 11.83
N PHE A 633 -5.97 -2.90 11.22
CA PHE A 633 -6.98 -2.13 11.94
C PHE A 633 -8.14 -3.00 12.42
N ASN A 634 -8.61 -3.97 11.64
CA ASN A 634 -9.61 -4.95 12.05
C ASN A 634 -9.14 -5.79 13.26
N ILE A 635 -7.92 -6.32 13.22
CA ILE A 635 -7.34 -7.12 14.31
C ILE A 635 -7.19 -6.28 15.58
N LEU A 636 -6.53 -5.11 15.47
CA LEU A 636 -6.14 -4.32 16.63
C LEU A 636 -7.30 -3.53 17.22
N MET A 637 -8.20 -3.01 16.40
CA MET A 637 -9.24 -2.04 16.77
C MET A 637 -10.66 -2.58 16.63
N GLY A 638 -10.85 -3.71 15.95
CA GLY A 638 -12.16 -4.34 15.73
C GLY A 638 -12.80 -4.93 16.98
N ASP A 639 -14.01 -5.47 16.83
CA ASP A 639 -14.82 -6.01 17.95
C ASP A 639 -14.33 -7.38 18.42
N LYS A 640 -13.78 -8.20 17.52
CA LYS A 640 -13.30 -9.55 17.81
C LYS A 640 -12.05 -9.51 18.71
N VAL A 641 -12.12 -10.22 19.84
CA VAL A 641 -11.01 -10.26 20.81
C VAL A 641 -9.98 -11.29 20.43
N GLU A 642 -10.40 -12.44 19.90
CA GLU A 642 -9.52 -13.58 19.64
C GLU A 642 -8.40 -13.30 18.61
N PRO A 643 -8.68 -12.66 17.44
CA PRO A 643 -7.60 -12.30 16.50
C PRO A 643 -6.58 -11.36 17.13
N ARG A 644 -7.00 -10.42 17.97
CA ARG A 644 -6.11 -9.48 18.69
C ARG A 644 -5.26 -10.21 19.72
N ARG A 645 -5.85 -11.15 20.46
CA ARG A 645 -5.15 -11.98 21.44
C ARG A 645 -4.06 -12.79 20.75
N LYS A 646 -4.42 -13.49 19.66
CA LYS A 646 -3.47 -14.27 18.88
C LYS A 646 -2.34 -13.39 18.35
N PHE A 647 -2.66 -12.21 17.79
CA PHE A 647 -1.64 -11.26 17.33
C PHE A 647 -0.66 -10.87 18.45
N ILE A 648 -1.15 -10.62 19.67
CA ILE A 648 -0.29 -10.28 20.82
C ILE A 648 0.58 -11.48 21.21
N GLU A 649 0.04 -12.69 21.23
CA GLU A 649 0.77 -13.92 21.56
C GLU A 649 1.87 -14.20 20.52
N ASP A 650 1.54 -14.11 19.22
CA ASP A 650 2.48 -14.35 18.11
C ASP A 650 3.63 -13.33 18.09
N ASN A 651 3.37 -12.08 18.51
CA ASN A 651 4.36 -10.99 18.49
C ASN A 651 5.00 -10.71 19.87
N ALA A 652 4.73 -11.52 20.88
CA ALA A 652 5.23 -11.30 22.25
C ALA A 652 6.77 -11.26 22.32
N ASN A 653 7.45 -12.03 21.48
CA ASN A 653 8.91 -12.10 21.42
C ASN A 653 9.57 -10.82 20.86
N TYR A 654 8.82 -9.98 20.15
CA TYR A 654 9.32 -8.73 19.58
C TYR A 654 9.16 -7.52 20.50
N VAL A 655 8.44 -7.69 21.61
CA VAL A 655 8.22 -6.62 22.59
C VAL A 655 9.52 -6.34 23.35
N ARG A 656 10.10 -5.15 23.12
CA ARG A 656 11.37 -4.74 23.76
C ARG A 656 11.16 -3.92 25.03
N ASN A 657 10.02 -3.26 25.18
CA ASN A 657 9.71 -2.38 26.31
C ASN A 657 8.34 -2.74 26.86
N LEU A 658 8.32 -3.51 27.95
CA LEU A 658 7.13 -3.67 28.78
C LEU A 658 7.16 -2.57 29.84
N ASP A 659 6.14 -1.70 29.86
CA ASP A 659 5.91 -0.76 30.93
C ASP A 659 5.18 -1.54 32.06
N ILE A 660 6.00 -2.19 32.90
CA ILE A 660 5.51 -3.00 34.04
C ILE A 660 5.57 -2.14 35.29
#